data_e92be46ef186d8c4f922f741b754c300
#
_entry.id   e92be46ef186d8c4f922f741b754c300
#
_cell.length_a   1.000
_cell.length_b   1.000
_cell.length_c   1.000
_cell.angle_alpha   90.00
_cell.angle_beta   90.00
_cell.angle_gamma   90.00
#
_symmetry.space_group_name_H-M   'P 1'
#
loop_
_entity.id
_entity.type
_entity.pdbx_description
1 polymer ?
#
loop_
_entity_poly.entity_id
_entity_poly.type
_entity_poly.pdbx_seq_one_letter_code
_entity_poly.pdbx_strand_id
1 'polypeptide(L)'
;MKLLLTAILALGVGCASAQKDVNISIDTKAPSGYIDPMLYGQLFEHIYFSANNGVWQELIYERSFEPEHYPGITPRDGYFDGWFMDDDRVLHSPTRYEQPLKITSVESDEYEISMDVNWRAYRLARRAWSGGLMDMRIAFRNGDDGEPYFFRVHDPKYEVRTFTPAQTESQIQAAAMAKAREALQKQTTVPDFSIAAMVEKETAGFGGRTRKVKTLDALVSKTASASQVNENRDWHRLRIVCKGSVAKVYWDGKQVLTYSKLTGRQHNDIVLWVNYTEALYRNIRVVSQNGKQVVFEGTPKDVEIPNVAPQWKSFGNGRFALVKGDAVNMKYSQMITATSKTGVSQGPQNVIKGEKYIGYIYAKGNGNLSVELRNGNRTVAGRSLGVPGQEWKKFEFEMNAGDYQGDADFAVCVENGSVQIDEVSMTTLTGRNLGGFRPDIFNAVKDLHPTCLRWPGGGYVAQYDWQWGIGPQEKRQRWEHWMWMDYDQNAFGTDEYIRFCREINSEPIIVVSVGFDRPDSEHDAIFRNAMNWLRYCNEPATGEWGAKRAANGHPEPYNVKYWEIDNEMWEMGIEKYEAAVREYSAAMRKIDPNIKIIACGGFQEDEQFISRSGNYFDYLSLHHYENAGGYATGPKRLGEQYDRYARMIADSPNPNIKLFISEWNLNSIDWRTGLFAGGFLNMCEQKDVVAMGAAALFIRRTDSPDWNNAFINFDYKDLFVAPNYQVTNLWYDNYSRYRLSYTLDSEDVSVAASMSEDGRDVIVKLVNPTENSYSLKLKGEWNAADGVNYDYYAPGDLMTANSMDNKNAVALMHATPSVSDNVVTLEMVPYSAGVMRIKRK
;
A
#
# COMPACT_ATOMS: atom_id res chain seq x y z
N MET A 1 59.08 14.98 22.06
CA MET A 1 59.54 14.65 23.41
C MET A 1 58.32 14.12 24.21
N LYS A 2 58.35 12.83 24.47
CA LYS A 2 57.63 11.97 25.41
C LYS A 2 56.10 12.16 25.60
N LEU A 3 55.39 11.14 25.07
CA LEU A 3 54.06 10.67 25.48
C LEU A 3 53.97 10.42 26.97
N LEU A 4 52.79 10.68 27.53
CA LEU A 4 52.27 9.91 28.67
C LEU A 4 50.83 9.53 28.34
N LEU A 5 50.60 8.23 28.06
CA LEU A 5 49.30 7.58 28.08
C LEU A 5 48.95 7.38 29.56
N THR A 6 47.79 7.89 29.96
CA THR A 6 47.19 7.49 31.25
C THR A 6 45.96 6.65 30.88
N ALA A 7 46.10 5.34 31.10
CA ALA A 7 44.98 4.39 31.05
C ALA A 7 44.09 4.61 32.28
N ILE A 8 42.87 5.06 32.06
CA ILE A 8 41.83 5.03 33.10
C ILE A 8 41.10 3.68 32.95
N LEU A 9 41.39 2.76 33.83
CA LEU A 9 40.56 1.58 34.10
C LEU A 9 39.26 2.09 34.76
N ALA A 10 38.19 2.18 33.98
CA ALA A 10 36.86 2.28 34.53
C ALA A 10 36.42 0.87 34.97
N LEU A 11 36.51 0.61 36.25
CA LEU A 11 35.81 -0.51 36.91
C LEU A 11 34.31 -0.22 36.79
N GLY A 12 33.67 -0.70 35.74
CA GLY A 12 32.24 -0.84 35.68
C GLY A 12 31.84 -1.95 36.66
N VAL A 13 31.27 -1.56 37.77
CA VAL A 13 30.52 -2.49 38.63
C VAL A 13 29.23 -2.77 37.84
N GLY A 14 29.28 -3.75 36.94
CA GLY A 14 28.09 -4.37 36.37
C GLY A 14 27.37 -5.07 37.52
N CYS A 15 26.20 -4.61 37.90
CA CYS A 15 25.26 -5.47 38.58
C CYS A 15 24.99 -6.64 37.62
N ALA A 16 25.65 -7.77 37.82
CA ALA A 16 25.23 -9.03 37.25
C ALA A 16 23.85 -9.32 37.85
N SER A 17 22.79 -8.99 37.12
CA SER A 17 21.49 -9.57 37.42
C SER A 17 21.68 -11.09 37.34
N ALA A 18 21.27 -11.81 38.37
CA ALA A 18 21.38 -13.27 38.40
C ALA A 18 20.63 -13.77 37.14
N GLN A 19 21.37 -14.39 36.22
CA GLN A 19 20.82 -14.99 35.02
C GLN A 19 19.76 -16.01 35.44
N LYS A 20 18.55 -15.87 34.88
CA LYS A 20 17.44 -16.79 35.20
C LYS A 20 17.61 -18.07 34.37
N ASP A 21 17.58 -19.21 35.05
CA ASP A 21 17.46 -20.51 34.40
C ASP A 21 16.02 -20.69 33.84
N VAL A 22 15.92 -21.18 32.62
CA VAL A 22 14.65 -21.57 31.99
C VAL A 22 14.79 -23.01 31.50
N ASN A 23 13.89 -23.88 31.95
CA ASN A 23 13.91 -25.30 31.56
C ASN A 23 12.85 -25.61 30.53
N ILE A 24 13.27 -26.27 29.45
CA ILE A 24 12.43 -26.70 28.37
C ILE A 24 12.58 -28.22 28.24
N SER A 25 11.48 -28.96 28.36
CA SER A 25 11.50 -30.41 28.10
C SER A 25 10.62 -30.70 26.89
N ILE A 26 11.23 -31.29 25.85
CA ILE A 26 10.56 -31.57 24.56
C ILE A 26 10.31 -33.07 24.46
N ASP A 27 9.05 -33.43 24.18
CA ASP A 27 8.72 -34.81 23.85
C ASP A 27 9.03 -35.08 22.37
N THR A 28 10.08 -35.80 22.13
CA THR A 28 10.58 -36.10 20.78
C THR A 28 10.14 -37.46 20.24
N LYS A 29 9.27 -38.20 20.96
CA LYS A 29 8.87 -39.57 20.58
C LYS A 29 7.97 -39.58 19.35
N ALA A 30 6.98 -38.67 19.33
CA ALA A 30 6.01 -38.57 18.24
C ALA A 30 5.55 -37.14 18.07
N PRO A 31 5.12 -36.75 16.85
CA PRO A 31 4.46 -35.46 16.65
C PRO A 31 3.20 -35.30 17.52
N SER A 32 3.03 -34.14 18.11
CA SER A 32 1.83 -33.76 18.87
C SER A 32 0.74 -33.13 18.00
N GLY A 33 1.05 -32.79 16.75
CA GLY A 33 0.18 -32.14 15.78
C GLY A 33 0.92 -31.79 14.50
N TYR A 34 0.23 -31.05 13.65
CA TYR A 34 0.76 -30.61 12.36
C TYR A 34 0.73 -29.09 12.23
N ILE A 35 1.76 -28.55 11.61
CA ILE A 35 1.87 -27.14 11.24
C ILE A 35 1.57 -27.05 9.75
N ASP A 36 0.59 -26.22 9.38
CA ASP A 36 0.25 -26.02 7.97
C ASP A 36 1.32 -25.12 7.30
N PRO A 37 1.88 -25.52 6.14
CA PRO A 37 2.85 -24.68 5.43
C PRO A 37 2.27 -23.33 4.99
N MET A 38 0.97 -23.24 4.77
CA MET A 38 0.28 -22.02 4.36
C MET A 38 0.34 -20.88 5.40
N LEU A 39 0.92 -21.14 6.57
CA LEU A 39 1.13 -20.13 7.64
C LEU A 39 2.07 -18.99 7.23
N TYR A 40 2.96 -19.21 6.26
CA TYR A 40 4.03 -18.30 5.86
C TYR A 40 3.72 -17.50 4.59
N GLY A 41 2.48 -17.10 4.40
CA GLY A 41 2.04 -16.31 3.26
C GLY A 41 2.23 -14.81 3.43
N GLN A 42 1.86 -14.07 2.38
CA GLN A 42 1.93 -12.61 2.32
C GLN A 42 0.67 -12.02 1.71
N LEU A 43 0.29 -10.81 2.15
CA LEU A 43 -0.71 -9.98 1.49
C LEU A 43 -0.06 -9.16 0.38
N PHE A 44 -0.43 -9.42 -0.86
CA PHE A 44 0.04 -8.65 -2.00
C PHE A 44 -1.06 -7.72 -2.51
N GLU A 45 -0.99 -6.47 -2.15
CA GLU A 45 -1.93 -5.43 -2.55
C GLU A 45 -1.29 -4.43 -3.50
N HIS A 46 -2.08 -3.84 -4.40
CA HIS A 46 -1.63 -2.79 -5.31
C HIS A 46 -1.48 -1.47 -4.56
N ILE A 47 -0.47 -1.36 -3.72
CA ILE A 47 -0.16 -0.19 -2.91
C ILE A 47 1.06 0.54 -3.51
N TYR A 48 0.94 1.82 -3.81
CA TYR A 48 2.06 2.71 -4.13
C TYR A 48 3.11 2.08 -5.07
N PHE A 49 2.67 1.59 -6.23
CA PHE A 49 3.52 0.92 -7.22
C PHE A 49 4.19 -0.38 -6.75
N SER A 50 3.66 -1.05 -5.74
CA SER A 50 4.17 -2.37 -5.33
C SER A 50 4.02 -3.43 -6.42
N ALA A 51 2.88 -3.43 -7.11
CA ALA A 51 2.58 -4.34 -8.21
C ALA A 51 3.09 -3.79 -9.55
N ASN A 52 2.51 -2.68 -10.02
CA ASN A 52 2.97 -2.01 -11.24
C ASN A 52 4.21 -1.18 -10.93
N ASN A 53 5.24 -1.21 -11.79
CA ASN A 53 6.52 -0.54 -11.57
C ASN A 53 7.32 -1.02 -10.33
N GLY A 54 6.81 -2.02 -9.64
CA GLY A 54 7.41 -2.75 -8.53
C GLY A 54 7.72 -4.18 -8.93
N VAL A 55 6.90 -5.15 -8.51
CA VAL A 55 7.05 -6.56 -8.91
C VAL A 55 7.04 -6.73 -10.42
N TRP A 56 6.08 -6.10 -11.11
CA TRP A 56 6.09 -6.00 -12.56
C TRP A 56 7.06 -4.92 -13.01
N GLN A 57 8.07 -5.31 -13.79
CA GLN A 57 9.11 -4.41 -14.23
C GLN A 57 8.67 -3.54 -15.42
N GLU A 58 7.77 -2.61 -15.20
CA GLU A 58 7.55 -1.50 -16.12
C GLU A 58 8.37 -0.31 -15.64
N LEU A 59 9.28 0.18 -16.48
CA LEU A 59 10.17 1.29 -16.13
C LEU A 59 9.55 2.66 -16.46
N ILE A 60 8.44 2.67 -17.20
CA ILE A 60 7.70 3.88 -17.58
C ILE A 60 6.45 4.01 -16.69
N TYR A 61 6.33 5.15 -16.01
CA TYR A 61 5.23 5.37 -15.06
C TYR A 61 3.93 5.83 -15.73
N GLU A 62 3.99 6.68 -16.73
CA GLU A 62 2.81 7.16 -17.46
C GLU A 62 2.95 6.79 -18.93
N ARG A 63 2.36 5.65 -19.33
CA ARG A 63 2.52 5.08 -20.65
C ARG A 63 1.61 5.73 -21.70
N SER A 64 0.40 6.12 -21.28
CA SER A 64 -0.70 6.56 -22.14
C SER A 64 -0.89 8.08 -22.21
N PHE A 65 -0.02 8.87 -21.56
CA PHE A 65 -0.02 10.33 -21.63
C PHE A 65 -1.32 11.02 -21.18
N GLU A 66 -2.01 10.45 -20.20
CA GLU A 66 -3.19 11.07 -19.63
C GLU A 66 -2.83 12.32 -18.79
N PRO A 67 -3.69 13.38 -18.80
CA PRO A 67 -3.39 14.63 -18.11
C PRO A 67 -3.55 14.56 -16.58
N GLU A 68 -4.24 13.55 -16.06
CA GLU A 68 -4.43 13.38 -14.64
C GLU A 68 -3.11 13.03 -13.95
N HIS A 69 -2.86 13.62 -12.79
CA HIS A 69 -1.66 13.37 -12.01
C HIS A 69 -1.84 12.18 -11.04
N TYR A 70 -0.74 11.69 -10.50
CA TYR A 70 -0.73 10.65 -9.48
C TYR A 70 -0.74 11.27 -8.09
N PRO A 71 -1.88 11.30 -7.41
CA PRO A 71 -1.90 11.73 -6.03
C PRO A 71 -1.26 10.66 -5.13
N GLY A 72 -0.62 11.07 -4.08
CA GLY A 72 -0.16 10.17 -3.05
C GLY A 72 1.30 9.73 -3.15
N ILE A 73 1.99 10.08 -4.19
CA ILE A 73 3.43 9.86 -4.32
C ILE A 73 4.14 11.21 -4.23
N THR A 74 5.24 11.26 -3.49
CA THR A 74 6.06 12.47 -3.49
C THR A 74 6.49 12.78 -4.91
N PRO A 75 6.13 13.94 -5.49
CA PRO A 75 6.51 14.26 -6.85
C PRO A 75 8.03 14.21 -6.98
N ARG A 76 8.52 13.59 -8.04
CA ARG A 76 9.90 13.74 -8.43
C ARG A 76 10.07 15.15 -8.98
N ASP A 77 11.21 15.78 -8.73
CA ASP A 77 11.50 17.13 -9.22
C ASP A 77 11.12 17.33 -10.69
N GLY A 78 10.24 18.31 -10.93
CA GLY A 78 9.78 18.69 -12.26
C GLY A 78 8.60 17.89 -12.82
N TYR A 79 7.95 17.03 -12.04
CA TYR A 79 6.67 16.42 -12.41
C TYR A 79 5.50 17.27 -11.93
N PHE A 80 4.41 17.24 -12.70
CA PHE A 80 3.20 17.99 -12.38
C PHE A 80 2.45 17.26 -11.24
N ASP A 81 2.20 17.99 -10.16
CA ASP A 81 1.46 17.51 -8.98
C ASP A 81 0.68 18.68 -8.39
N GLY A 82 -0.45 18.98 -8.96
CA GLY A 82 -1.21 20.12 -8.49
C GLY A 82 -2.53 20.32 -9.24
N TRP A 83 -3.04 21.54 -9.16
CA TRP A 83 -4.19 21.94 -9.92
C TRP A 83 -3.90 21.96 -11.42
N PHE A 84 -4.78 21.42 -12.24
CA PHE A 84 -4.66 21.48 -13.68
C PHE A 84 -6.00 21.72 -14.36
N MET A 85 -5.93 22.15 -15.58
CA MET A 85 -7.10 22.37 -16.44
C MET A 85 -7.09 21.39 -17.59
N ASP A 86 -8.22 20.74 -17.84
CA ASP A 86 -8.40 19.89 -19.01
C ASP A 86 -8.85 20.70 -20.25
N ASP A 87 -8.91 20.03 -21.39
CA ASP A 87 -9.32 20.64 -22.68
C ASP A 87 -10.78 21.13 -22.68
N ASP A 88 -11.63 20.58 -21.83
CA ASP A 88 -13.01 21.04 -21.65
C ASP A 88 -13.11 22.27 -20.72
N ARG A 89 -11.94 22.80 -20.31
CA ARG A 89 -11.78 23.93 -19.40
C ARG A 89 -12.39 23.66 -18.01
N VAL A 90 -12.30 22.43 -17.60
CA VAL A 90 -12.60 22.00 -16.23
C VAL A 90 -11.32 22.05 -15.41
N LEU A 91 -11.37 22.75 -14.29
CA LEU A 91 -10.27 22.82 -13.32
C LEU A 91 -10.34 21.62 -12.38
N HIS A 92 -9.30 20.82 -12.37
CA HIS A 92 -9.13 19.65 -11.50
C HIS A 92 -8.29 20.01 -10.29
N SER A 93 -8.73 19.57 -9.11
CA SER A 93 -7.93 19.71 -7.89
C SER A 93 -6.93 18.59 -7.73
N PRO A 94 -5.82 18.81 -6.95
CA PRO A 94 -5.08 17.70 -6.37
C PRO A 94 -6.00 16.88 -5.47
N THR A 95 -5.67 15.60 -5.23
CA THR A 95 -6.59 14.70 -4.51
C THR A 95 -6.17 14.42 -3.07
N ARG A 96 -4.87 14.36 -2.76
CA ARG A 96 -4.39 13.91 -1.46
C ARG A 96 -3.93 15.00 -0.53
N TYR A 97 -3.33 16.04 -1.04
CA TYR A 97 -2.69 17.07 -0.22
C TYR A 97 -3.45 18.38 -0.31
N GLU A 98 -3.51 19.11 0.81
CA GLU A 98 -3.99 20.47 0.83
C GLU A 98 -3.05 21.36 0.00
N GLN A 99 -3.47 21.66 -1.22
CA GLN A 99 -2.82 22.65 -2.06
C GLN A 99 -3.84 23.76 -2.36
N PRO A 100 -3.79 24.89 -1.63
CA PRO A 100 -4.71 25.98 -1.89
C PRO A 100 -4.44 26.61 -3.26
N LEU A 101 -5.51 26.87 -4.03
CA LEU A 101 -5.44 27.63 -5.26
C LEU A 101 -6.15 28.96 -5.08
N LYS A 102 -5.42 30.06 -5.10
CA LYS A 102 -5.99 31.40 -5.09
C LYS A 102 -6.57 31.73 -6.46
N ILE A 103 -7.87 32.03 -6.49
CA ILE A 103 -8.58 32.42 -7.70
C ILE A 103 -8.40 33.93 -7.98
N THR A 104 -8.67 34.76 -6.98
CA THR A 104 -8.60 36.21 -7.05
C THR A 104 -8.66 36.83 -5.66
N SER A 105 -8.49 38.15 -5.58
CA SER A 105 -8.80 38.93 -4.40
C SER A 105 -9.91 39.91 -4.68
N VAL A 106 -10.75 40.23 -3.68
CA VAL A 106 -11.83 41.18 -3.78
C VAL A 106 -11.62 42.28 -2.72
N GLU A 107 -11.54 43.54 -3.15
CA GLU A 107 -11.39 44.73 -2.30
C GLU A 107 -12.77 45.30 -1.99
N SER A 108 -13.66 44.49 -1.44
CA SER A 108 -15.04 44.88 -1.13
C SER A 108 -15.65 43.95 -0.08
N ASP A 109 -16.60 44.40 0.68
CA ASP A 109 -17.43 43.60 1.57
C ASP A 109 -18.78 43.19 0.94
N GLU A 110 -19.04 43.68 -0.29
CA GLU A 110 -20.23 43.34 -1.09
C GLU A 110 -19.78 42.63 -2.40
N TYR A 111 -19.93 41.31 -2.48
CA TYR A 111 -19.57 40.54 -3.67
C TYR A 111 -20.31 39.21 -3.71
N GLU A 112 -20.31 38.63 -4.86
CA GLU A 112 -20.85 37.29 -5.13
C GLU A 112 -19.79 36.40 -5.80
N ILE A 113 -19.68 35.18 -5.34
CA ILE A 113 -18.87 34.09 -5.94
C ILE A 113 -19.84 33.06 -6.48
N SER A 114 -19.66 32.63 -7.71
CA SER A 114 -20.44 31.57 -8.28
C SER A 114 -19.56 30.61 -9.12
N MET A 115 -19.86 29.33 -9.08
CA MET A 115 -19.15 28.29 -9.84
C MET A 115 -20.00 27.03 -9.97
N ASP A 116 -19.73 26.23 -10.96
CA ASP A 116 -20.19 24.84 -10.98
C ASP A 116 -19.11 23.97 -10.32
N VAL A 117 -19.54 23.06 -9.47
CA VAL A 117 -18.70 22.18 -8.67
C VAL A 117 -19.16 20.74 -8.87
N ASN A 118 -18.23 19.85 -9.09
CA ASN A 118 -18.45 18.41 -9.01
C ASN A 118 -17.51 17.85 -7.95
N TRP A 119 -18.05 17.54 -6.77
CA TRP A 119 -17.28 16.99 -5.67
C TRP A 119 -17.32 15.47 -5.73
N ARG A 120 -16.14 14.88 -5.87
CA ARG A 120 -15.96 13.44 -5.94
C ARG A 120 -15.40 12.92 -4.63
N ALA A 121 -16.30 12.60 -3.69
CA ALA A 121 -15.89 11.94 -2.45
C ALA A 121 -15.64 10.46 -2.72
N TYR A 122 -14.46 9.99 -2.33
CA TYR A 122 -14.11 8.58 -2.44
C TYR A 122 -14.47 7.84 -1.15
N ARG A 123 -15.41 6.91 -1.24
CA ARG A 123 -15.92 6.16 -0.09
C ARG A 123 -14.84 5.40 0.68
N LEU A 124 -13.91 4.80 -0.03
CA LEU A 124 -12.91 3.91 0.56
C LEU A 124 -11.80 4.64 1.30
N ALA A 125 -11.45 5.86 0.90
CA ALA A 125 -10.54 6.69 1.66
C ALA A 125 -11.05 7.02 3.07
N ARG A 126 -12.35 6.87 3.31
CA ARG A 126 -12.93 6.99 4.64
C ARG A 126 -12.51 5.89 5.61
N ARG A 127 -12.41 4.65 5.10
CA ARG A 127 -12.19 3.49 5.94
C ARG A 127 -10.82 3.47 6.56
N ALA A 128 -9.83 3.77 5.74
CA ALA A 128 -8.53 3.28 6.08
C ALA A 128 -7.77 4.24 6.99
N TRP A 129 -7.86 5.56 6.77
CA TRP A 129 -6.72 6.33 7.21
C TRP A 129 -7.01 7.78 7.52
N SER A 130 -8.20 8.20 7.18
CA SER A 130 -8.56 9.58 7.36
C SER A 130 -9.08 9.87 8.78
N GLY A 131 -8.21 9.73 9.76
CA GLY A 131 -8.38 10.66 10.87
C GLY A 131 -8.44 12.09 10.34
N GLY A 132 -8.30 12.28 9.02
CA GLY A 132 -8.44 13.47 8.21
C GLY A 132 -9.80 13.54 7.52
N LEU A 133 -10.26 14.74 7.37
CA LEU A 133 -11.54 15.06 6.76
C LEU A 133 -11.41 15.05 5.24
N MET A 134 -12.23 14.22 4.57
CA MET A 134 -12.46 14.42 3.13
C MET A 134 -13.37 15.62 2.96
N ASP A 135 -12.85 16.72 2.46
CA ASP A 135 -13.63 17.91 2.26
C ASP A 135 -13.16 18.77 1.09
N MET A 136 -14.11 19.54 0.60
CA MET A 136 -13.91 20.64 -0.34
C MET A 136 -14.21 21.94 0.39
N ARG A 137 -13.30 22.91 0.28
CA ARG A 137 -13.43 24.21 0.94
C ARG A 137 -13.27 25.35 -0.04
N ILE A 138 -14.05 26.38 0.15
CA ILE A 138 -13.90 27.65 -0.57
C ILE A 138 -13.75 28.76 0.46
N ALA A 139 -12.52 29.32 0.54
CA ALA A 139 -12.30 30.54 1.30
C ALA A 139 -12.93 31.71 0.57
N PHE A 140 -13.70 32.53 1.28
CA PHE A 140 -14.43 33.61 0.64
C PHE A 140 -14.33 34.94 1.38
N ARG A 141 -13.88 34.99 2.62
CA ARG A 141 -13.73 36.20 3.42
C ARG A 141 -12.53 36.08 4.36
N ASN A 142 -11.66 37.07 4.39
CA ASN A 142 -10.63 37.17 5.42
C ASN A 142 -11.22 37.84 6.67
N GLY A 143 -11.02 37.23 7.83
CA GLY A 143 -11.43 37.85 9.11
C GLY A 143 -10.47 38.93 9.57
N ASP A 144 -10.87 39.73 10.57
CA ASP A 144 -10.03 40.75 11.18
C ASP A 144 -8.78 40.18 11.86
N ASP A 145 -8.81 38.90 12.20
CA ASP A 145 -7.70 38.13 12.78
C ASP A 145 -6.78 37.52 11.71
N GLY A 146 -7.02 37.81 10.43
CA GLY A 146 -6.28 37.27 9.29
C GLY A 146 -6.68 35.83 8.90
N GLU A 147 -7.60 35.21 9.63
CA GLU A 147 -8.07 33.85 9.33
C GLU A 147 -9.24 33.88 8.35
N PRO A 148 -9.28 33.01 7.35
CA PRO A 148 -10.34 32.99 6.37
C PRO A 148 -11.62 32.33 6.89
N TYR A 149 -12.76 32.81 6.38
CA TYR A 149 -14.04 32.11 6.47
C TYR A 149 -14.18 31.19 5.27
N PHE A 150 -14.47 29.92 5.53
CA PHE A 150 -14.67 28.91 4.51
C PHE A 150 -16.13 28.51 4.38
N PHE A 151 -16.56 28.27 3.16
CA PHE A 151 -17.66 27.37 2.88
C PHE A 151 -17.08 25.98 2.67
N ARG A 152 -17.63 24.99 3.35
CA ARG A 152 -17.11 23.64 3.37
C ARG A 152 -18.19 22.64 3.01
N VAL A 153 -17.82 21.66 2.17
CA VAL A 153 -18.61 20.46 1.90
C VAL A 153 -17.82 19.26 2.43
N HIS A 154 -18.40 18.50 3.35
CA HIS A 154 -17.74 17.37 4.01
C HIS A 154 -18.73 16.28 4.41
N ASP A 155 -18.20 15.14 4.81
CA ASP A 155 -19.00 14.08 5.42
C ASP A 155 -19.50 14.52 6.80
N PRO A 156 -20.80 14.34 7.11
CA PRO A 156 -21.40 14.79 8.37
C PRO A 156 -20.88 14.08 9.62
N LYS A 157 -20.17 12.98 9.49
CA LYS A 157 -19.66 12.22 10.64
C LYS A 157 -18.41 12.82 11.30
N TYR A 158 -17.79 13.83 10.71
CA TYR A 158 -16.51 14.37 11.19
C TYR A 158 -16.62 15.83 11.62
N GLU A 159 -16.12 16.12 12.83
CA GLU A 159 -16.05 17.47 13.35
C GLU A 159 -14.98 18.33 12.65
N VAL A 160 -15.22 19.62 12.65
CA VAL A 160 -14.35 20.63 12.05
C VAL A 160 -13.00 20.67 12.76
N ARG A 161 -11.92 20.35 12.06
CA ARG A 161 -10.55 20.63 12.50
C ARG A 161 -10.05 21.91 11.86
N THR A 162 -9.28 22.66 12.64
CA THR A 162 -8.76 23.99 12.27
C THR A 162 -7.39 23.88 11.63
N PHE A 163 -7.19 24.62 10.53
CA PHE A 163 -5.90 24.75 9.88
C PHE A 163 -5.40 26.18 9.97
N THR A 164 -4.11 26.36 10.19
CA THR A 164 -3.44 27.60 9.85
C THR A 164 -2.99 27.50 8.38
N PRO A 165 -3.09 28.56 7.58
CA PRO A 165 -2.70 28.55 6.17
C PRO A 165 -1.23 28.19 5.91
N ALA A 166 -0.39 28.16 6.94
CA ALA A 166 1.05 27.93 6.85
C ALA A 166 1.47 26.46 7.01
N GLN A 167 0.57 25.56 7.43
CA GLN A 167 0.93 24.13 7.61
C GLN A 167 -0.25 23.22 7.23
N THR A 168 0.00 22.28 6.37
CA THR A 168 -0.97 21.22 6.01
C THR A 168 -1.05 20.17 7.14
N GLU A 169 -2.19 19.47 7.25
CA GLU A 169 -2.36 18.38 8.23
C GLU A 169 -1.29 17.31 8.05
N SER A 170 -0.93 16.99 6.80
CA SER A 170 0.14 16.04 6.51
C SER A 170 1.52 16.52 7.00
N GLN A 171 1.81 17.83 6.92
CA GLN A 171 3.05 18.40 7.46
C GLN A 171 3.06 18.35 8.99
N ILE A 172 1.93 18.60 9.64
CA ILE A 172 1.78 18.48 11.10
C ILE A 172 1.96 17.02 11.51
N GLN A 173 1.32 16.09 10.82
CA GLN A 173 1.47 14.65 11.10
C GLN A 173 2.90 14.16 10.84
N ALA A 174 3.55 14.57 9.76
CA ALA A 174 4.94 14.22 9.48
C ALA A 174 5.89 14.75 10.57
N ALA A 175 5.70 16.00 11.01
CA ALA A 175 6.48 16.58 12.11
C ALA A 175 6.22 15.86 13.44
N ALA A 176 4.97 15.49 13.74
CA ALA A 176 4.60 14.73 14.93
C ALA A 176 5.17 13.30 14.88
N MET A 177 5.17 12.64 13.73
CA MET A 177 5.79 11.33 13.55
C MET A 177 7.30 11.37 13.73
N ALA A 178 7.97 12.39 13.17
CA ALA A 178 9.41 12.58 13.34
C ALA A 178 9.77 12.76 14.81
N LYS A 179 9.01 13.59 15.53
CA LYS A 179 9.20 13.83 16.97
C LYS A 179 8.89 12.61 17.83
N ALA A 180 7.86 11.84 17.48
CA ALA A 180 7.52 10.59 18.13
C ALA A 180 8.64 9.55 17.96
N ARG A 181 9.21 9.44 16.74
CA ARG A 181 10.37 8.56 16.47
C ARG A 181 11.59 8.97 17.27
N GLU A 182 11.91 10.28 17.33
CA GLU A 182 13.02 10.79 18.13
C GLU A 182 12.84 10.49 19.64
N ALA A 183 11.61 10.61 20.15
CA ALA A 183 11.30 10.29 21.54
C ALA A 183 11.45 8.79 21.82
N LEU A 184 11.00 7.91 20.91
CA LEU A 184 11.16 6.46 21.02
C LEU A 184 12.63 6.03 20.96
N GLN A 185 13.44 6.65 20.10
CA GLN A 185 14.87 6.37 20.01
C GLN A 185 15.65 6.67 21.31
N LYS A 186 15.14 7.60 22.12
CA LYS A 186 15.76 7.98 23.41
C LYS A 186 15.34 7.08 24.58
N GLN A 187 14.42 6.14 24.36
CA GLN A 187 13.93 5.26 25.42
C GLN A 187 14.63 3.91 25.37
N THR A 188 15.24 3.51 26.47
CA THR A 188 15.89 2.21 26.64
C THR A 188 14.92 1.10 27.09
N THR A 189 13.78 1.48 27.68
CA THR A 189 12.69 0.56 28.05
C THR A 189 11.49 0.84 27.18
N VAL A 190 10.83 -0.20 26.66
CA VAL A 190 9.69 -0.07 25.77
C VAL A 190 8.46 0.36 26.56
N PRO A 191 7.94 1.55 26.35
CA PRO A 191 6.69 1.95 26.97
C PRO A 191 5.52 1.23 26.29
N ASP A 192 4.46 1.05 27.03
CA ASP A 192 3.21 0.43 26.56
C ASP A 192 2.39 1.39 25.67
N PHE A 193 3.03 1.92 24.61
CA PHE A 193 2.37 2.78 23.62
C PHE A 193 3.04 2.71 22.23
N SER A 194 2.25 2.89 21.20
CA SER A 194 2.67 2.85 19.80
C SER A 194 3.13 4.21 19.29
N ILE A 195 3.85 4.23 18.16
CA ILE A 195 4.14 5.47 17.41
C ILE A 195 2.83 6.21 17.08
N ALA A 196 1.76 5.51 16.72
CA ALA A 196 0.46 6.10 16.47
C ALA A 196 -0.09 6.84 17.71
N ALA A 197 -0.02 6.25 18.89
CA ALA A 197 -0.44 6.91 20.14
C ALA A 197 0.43 8.13 20.48
N MET A 198 1.73 8.09 20.17
CA MET A 198 2.61 9.26 20.34
C MET A 198 2.28 10.35 19.33
N VAL A 199 2.03 10.01 18.07
CA VAL A 199 1.60 10.97 17.05
C VAL A 199 0.28 11.62 17.44
N GLU A 200 -0.70 10.84 17.91
CA GLU A 200 -1.98 11.37 18.39
C GLU A 200 -1.79 12.33 19.57
N LYS A 201 -0.96 11.97 20.53
CA LYS A 201 -0.64 12.85 21.67
C LYS A 201 0.07 14.13 21.23
N GLU A 202 1.03 14.05 20.32
CA GLU A 202 1.74 15.23 19.81
C GLU A 202 0.85 16.10 18.92
N THR A 203 0.01 15.51 18.07
CA THR A 203 -0.97 16.27 17.28
C THR A 203 -2.04 16.90 18.15
N ALA A 204 -2.47 16.25 19.22
CA ALA A 204 -3.35 16.85 20.23
C ALA A 204 -2.68 18.02 20.95
N GLY A 205 -1.37 17.93 21.22
CA GLY A 205 -0.58 19.05 21.77
C GLY A 205 -0.46 20.24 20.81
N PHE A 206 -0.34 19.98 19.51
CA PHE A 206 -0.42 21.03 18.48
C PHE A 206 -1.85 21.60 18.34
N GLY A 207 -2.88 20.75 18.48
CA GLY A 207 -4.28 21.13 18.50
C GLY A 207 -4.70 21.94 19.75
N GLY A 208 -3.89 21.96 20.82
CA GLY A 208 -4.11 22.81 22.01
C GLY A 208 -3.98 24.30 21.72
N ARG A 209 -3.49 24.67 20.53
CA ARG A 209 -3.63 26.00 19.96
C ARG A 209 -4.70 26.03 18.87
N THR A 210 -5.81 25.36 19.10
CA THR A 210 -6.96 25.40 18.19
C THR A 210 -7.47 26.83 18.12
N ARG A 211 -6.98 27.57 17.15
CA ARG A 211 -7.73 28.66 16.60
C ARG A 211 -9.02 28.06 16.03
N LYS A 212 -10.15 28.46 16.54
CA LYS A 212 -11.43 28.06 15.98
C LYS A 212 -11.50 28.62 14.57
N VAL A 213 -11.29 27.80 13.55
CA VAL A 213 -11.61 28.16 12.19
C VAL A 213 -13.09 28.45 12.13
N LYS A 214 -13.43 29.59 11.60
CA LYS A 214 -14.78 30.02 11.39
C LYS A 214 -15.35 29.31 10.17
N THR A 215 -15.60 28.03 10.27
CA THR A 215 -16.22 27.24 9.20
C THR A 215 -17.72 27.50 9.22
N LEU A 216 -18.19 27.88 8.08
CA LEU A 216 -19.61 27.92 7.79
C LEU A 216 -19.98 26.59 7.19
N ASP A 217 -20.30 25.64 8.04
CA ASP A 217 -20.73 24.32 7.58
C ASP A 217 -22.06 24.46 6.86
N ALA A 218 -22.03 24.33 5.57
CA ALA A 218 -23.26 24.10 4.86
C ALA A 218 -23.64 22.64 5.00
N LEU A 219 -24.76 22.51 5.53
CA LEU A 219 -25.50 21.28 5.69
C LEU A 219 -26.13 20.80 4.38
N VAL A 220 -25.35 20.76 3.28
CA VAL A 220 -25.74 19.95 2.12
C VAL A 220 -25.88 18.50 2.57
N SER A 221 -25.10 18.10 3.54
CA SER A 221 -25.10 16.75 4.11
C SER A 221 -26.20 16.46 5.13
N LYS A 222 -26.93 17.41 5.68
CA LYS A 222 -28.02 17.10 6.61
C LYS A 222 -29.29 16.53 5.94
N THR A 223 -29.42 16.68 4.63
CA THR A 223 -30.59 16.22 3.87
C THR A 223 -30.32 14.99 3.01
N ALA A 224 -29.04 14.63 2.84
CA ALA A 224 -28.65 13.42 2.12
C ALA A 224 -28.03 12.43 3.09
N SER A 225 -28.39 11.16 2.97
CA SER A 225 -27.61 10.10 3.63
C SER A 225 -26.14 10.19 3.17
N ALA A 226 -25.20 9.78 4.01
CA ALA A 226 -23.79 9.77 3.61
C ALA A 226 -23.57 9.02 2.28
N SER A 227 -24.37 8.01 1.98
CA SER A 227 -24.40 7.30 0.72
C SER A 227 -24.83 8.17 -0.46
N GLN A 228 -25.81 9.03 -0.31
CA GLN A 228 -26.30 9.90 -1.39
C GLN A 228 -25.30 10.98 -1.78
N VAL A 229 -24.54 11.52 -0.82
CA VAL A 229 -23.48 12.51 -1.12
C VAL A 229 -22.33 11.85 -1.89
N ASN A 230 -22.04 10.59 -1.61
CA ASN A 230 -20.94 9.86 -2.24
C ASN A 230 -21.25 9.33 -3.64
N GLU A 231 -22.51 9.10 -3.92
CA GLU A 231 -22.97 8.59 -5.22
C GLU A 231 -23.20 9.69 -6.23
N ASN A 232 -23.32 10.93 -5.76
CA ASN A 232 -23.65 12.07 -6.63
C ASN A 232 -22.35 12.70 -7.16
N ARG A 233 -21.87 12.18 -8.30
CA ARG A 233 -20.79 12.78 -9.09
C ARG A 233 -21.32 13.83 -10.08
N ASP A 234 -22.44 14.45 -9.77
CA ASP A 234 -23.08 15.45 -10.62
C ASP A 234 -22.51 16.84 -10.43
N TRP A 235 -22.75 17.68 -11.40
CA TRP A 235 -22.43 19.09 -11.32
C TRP A 235 -23.49 19.84 -10.52
N HIS A 236 -23.02 20.64 -9.55
CA HIS A 236 -23.84 21.48 -8.72
C HIS A 236 -23.50 22.95 -8.92
N ARG A 237 -24.48 23.82 -8.89
CA ARG A 237 -24.27 25.28 -8.90
C ARG A 237 -24.11 25.81 -7.49
N LEU A 238 -22.90 26.21 -7.14
CA LEU A 238 -22.61 26.94 -5.90
C LEU A 238 -22.65 28.43 -6.12
N ARG A 239 -23.23 29.15 -5.17
CA ARG A 239 -23.26 30.63 -5.12
C ARG A 239 -23.11 31.12 -3.69
N ILE A 240 -22.11 31.99 -3.43
CA ILE A 240 -21.85 32.60 -2.13
C ILE A 240 -22.05 34.12 -2.30
N VAL A 241 -22.97 34.70 -1.55
CA VAL A 241 -23.25 36.11 -1.57
C VAL A 241 -22.82 36.73 -0.26
N CYS A 242 -21.86 37.64 -0.31
CA CYS A 242 -21.39 38.43 0.83
C CYS A 242 -21.93 39.86 0.77
N LYS A 243 -22.48 40.30 1.87
CA LYS A 243 -22.97 41.71 2.03
C LYS A 243 -22.71 42.19 3.45
N GLY A 244 -21.71 43.04 3.62
CA GLY A 244 -21.25 43.49 4.92
C GLY A 244 -20.86 42.31 5.81
N SER A 245 -21.49 42.18 6.96
CA SER A 245 -21.26 41.09 7.91
C SER A 245 -22.03 39.77 7.60
N VAL A 246 -22.75 39.70 6.48
CA VAL A 246 -23.63 38.59 6.16
C VAL A 246 -23.11 37.82 4.94
N ALA A 247 -23.02 36.49 5.06
CA ALA A 247 -22.89 35.61 3.93
C ALA A 247 -24.14 34.72 3.79
N LYS A 248 -24.55 34.51 2.54
CA LYS A 248 -25.59 33.54 2.18
C LYS A 248 -25.01 32.58 1.15
N VAL A 249 -25.23 31.31 1.35
CA VAL A 249 -24.76 30.27 0.43
C VAL A 249 -25.97 29.56 -0.18
N TYR A 250 -25.88 29.35 -1.49
CA TYR A 250 -26.90 28.69 -2.28
C TYR A 250 -26.26 27.50 -3.00
N TRP A 251 -26.95 26.38 -2.96
CA TRP A 251 -26.58 25.14 -3.66
C TRP A 251 -27.76 24.76 -4.57
N ASP A 252 -27.53 24.69 -5.87
CA ASP A 252 -28.55 24.48 -6.88
C ASP A 252 -29.75 25.43 -6.75
N GLY A 253 -29.46 26.70 -6.47
CA GLY A 253 -30.44 27.74 -6.28
C GLY A 253 -31.16 27.78 -4.92
N LYS A 254 -31.02 26.70 -4.11
CA LYS A 254 -31.60 26.66 -2.75
C LYS A 254 -30.64 27.27 -1.75
N GLN A 255 -31.14 28.17 -0.89
CA GLN A 255 -30.34 28.71 0.19
C GLN A 255 -30.10 27.66 1.27
N VAL A 256 -28.81 27.30 1.47
CA VAL A 256 -28.40 26.27 2.42
C VAL A 256 -27.79 26.84 3.69
N LEU A 257 -27.31 28.08 3.63
CA LEU A 257 -26.68 28.73 4.78
C LEU A 257 -26.93 30.24 4.80
N THR A 258 -27.08 30.80 6.01
CA THR A 258 -26.90 32.22 6.31
C THR A 258 -26.01 32.38 7.53
N TYR A 259 -24.98 33.19 7.42
CA TYR A 259 -24.14 33.60 8.54
C TYR A 259 -24.04 35.10 8.63
N SER A 260 -24.27 35.67 9.81
CA SER A 260 -24.43 37.15 10.00
C SER A 260 -23.36 37.77 10.90
N LYS A 261 -22.27 37.07 11.16
CA LYS A 261 -21.19 37.52 12.05
C LYS A 261 -19.82 37.54 11.37
N LEU A 262 -19.78 37.82 10.06
CA LEU A 262 -18.51 37.97 9.36
C LEU A 262 -17.79 39.22 9.89
N THR A 263 -16.48 39.06 10.10
CA THR A 263 -15.56 40.19 10.32
C THR A 263 -14.66 40.37 9.10
N GLY A 264 -13.87 41.45 9.05
CA GLY A 264 -12.99 41.71 7.90
C GLY A 264 -13.76 42.32 6.71
N ARG A 265 -13.33 43.45 6.20
CA ARG A 265 -14.14 44.19 5.21
C ARG A 265 -13.38 44.64 3.97
N GLN A 266 -12.04 44.58 3.98
CA GLN A 266 -11.27 45.17 2.89
C GLN A 266 -10.75 44.13 1.93
N HIS A 267 -9.76 43.39 2.27
CA HIS A 267 -9.10 42.44 1.36
C HIS A 267 -9.62 41.03 1.60
N ASN A 268 -10.21 40.41 0.57
CA ASN A 268 -10.78 39.08 0.68
C ASN A 268 -10.22 38.15 -0.40
N ASP A 269 -9.43 37.19 -0.03
CA ASP A 269 -8.94 36.19 -0.94
C ASP A 269 -9.99 35.08 -1.19
N ILE A 270 -10.20 34.76 -2.46
CA ILE A 270 -11.04 33.65 -2.89
C ILE A 270 -10.10 32.50 -3.22
N VAL A 271 -10.17 31.43 -2.40
CA VAL A 271 -9.25 30.31 -2.48
C VAL A 271 -10.01 29.00 -2.49
N LEU A 272 -9.65 28.10 -3.39
CA LEU A 272 -10.15 26.73 -3.43
C LEU A 272 -9.20 25.80 -2.69
N TRP A 273 -9.77 24.85 -1.94
CA TRP A 273 -9.06 23.76 -1.27
C TRP A 273 -9.81 22.46 -1.38
N VAL A 274 -9.07 21.38 -1.40
CA VAL A 274 -9.56 20.01 -1.20
C VAL A 274 -8.64 19.27 -0.23
N ASN A 275 -9.20 18.29 0.46
CA ASN A 275 -8.45 17.42 1.35
C ASN A 275 -8.96 15.97 1.21
N TYR A 276 -8.08 15.05 0.83
CA TYR A 276 -8.38 13.62 0.58
C TYR A 276 -9.60 13.37 -0.31
N THR A 277 -9.83 14.23 -1.29
CA THR A 277 -10.92 14.10 -2.26
C THR A 277 -10.54 14.82 -3.55
N GLU A 278 -11.27 14.58 -4.62
CA GLU A 278 -11.17 15.34 -5.86
C GLU A 278 -12.37 16.28 -5.97
N ALA A 279 -12.14 17.48 -6.45
CA ALA A 279 -13.19 18.39 -6.85
C ALA A 279 -12.88 19.00 -8.23
N LEU A 280 -13.90 19.07 -9.05
CA LEU A 280 -13.84 19.69 -10.36
C LEU A 280 -14.60 20.99 -10.32
N TYR A 281 -14.08 22.02 -10.99
CA TYR A 281 -14.70 23.35 -11.01
C TYR A 281 -14.75 23.88 -12.44
N ARG A 282 -15.83 24.59 -12.76
CA ARG A 282 -15.98 25.34 -14.01
C ARG A 282 -16.90 26.56 -13.80
N ASN A 283 -16.95 27.45 -14.81
CA ASN A 283 -17.82 28.63 -14.78
C ASN A 283 -17.63 29.48 -13.52
N ILE A 284 -16.36 29.61 -13.07
CA ILE A 284 -16.01 30.40 -11.89
C ILE A 284 -16.21 31.87 -12.22
N ARG A 285 -16.96 32.60 -11.37
CA ARG A 285 -17.21 34.00 -11.54
C ARG A 285 -17.28 34.69 -10.21
N VAL A 286 -16.59 35.82 -10.09
CA VAL A 286 -16.60 36.68 -8.91
C VAL A 286 -17.01 38.11 -9.34
N VAL A 287 -18.05 38.66 -8.73
CA VAL A 287 -18.56 40.01 -9.01
C VAL A 287 -18.66 40.80 -7.71
N SER A 288 -18.32 42.08 -7.78
CA SER A 288 -18.41 43.02 -6.65
C SER A 288 -19.44 44.10 -6.91
N GLN A 289 -19.68 44.95 -5.91
CA GLN A 289 -20.58 46.13 -5.99
C GLN A 289 -21.98 45.80 -6.52
N ASN A 290 -22.66 44.83 -5.90
CA ASN A 290 -23.98 44.34 -6.31
C ASN A 290 -24.06 43.86 -7.79
N GLY A 291 -23.02 43.20 -8.27
CA GLY A 291 -22.97 42.65 -9.63
C GLY A 291 -22.53 43.62 -10.71
N LYS A 292 -22.13 44.85 -10.35
CA LYS A 292 -21.72 45.86 -11.33
C LYS A 292 -20.32 45.72 -11.86
N GLN A 293 -19.41 45.05 -11.12
CA GLN A 293 -18.03 44.87 -11.52
C GLN A 293 -17.66 43.41 -11.49
N VAL A 294 -17.27 42.86 -12.65
CA VAL A 294 -16.66 41.54 -12.74
C VAL A 294 -15.22 41.64 -12.26
N VAL A 295 -14.90 40.95 -11.15
CA VAL A 295 -13.55 40.86 -10.58
C VAL A 295 -12.79 39.73 -11.20
N PHE A 296 -13.50 38.62 -11.43
CA PHE A 296 -12.92 37.40 -12.04
C PHE A 296 -13.99 36.64 -12.82
N GLU A 297 -13.65 36.12 -13.98
CA GLU A 297 -14.49 35.22 -14.75
C GLU A 297 -13.62 34.25 -15.57
N GLY A 298 -13.99 32.95 -15.52
CA GLY A 298 -13.30 31.89 -16.23
C GLY A 298 -12.38 31.06 -15.34
N THR A 299 -11.12 30.92 -15.73
CA THR A 299 -10.14 30.07 -15.09
C THR A 299 -8.95 30.88 -14.58
N PRO A 300 -8.32 30.48 -13.48
CA PRO A 300 -7.10 31.13 -12.99
C PRO A 300 -6.02 31.14 -14.07
N LYS A 301 -5.36 32.28 -14.23
CA LYS A 301 -4.32 32.46 -15.26
C LYS A 301 -3.09 31.59 -15.04
N ASP A 302 -2.84 31.23 -13.81
CA ASP A 302 -1.67 30.47 -13.38
C ASP A 302 -1.88 28.94 -13.46
N VAL A 303 -3.08 28.51 -13.88
CA VAL A 303 -3.38 27.08 -14.08
C VAL A 303 -3.49 26.83 -15.56
N GLU A 304 -2.42 26.35 -16.16
CA GLU A 304 -2.35 25.99 -17.57
C GLU A 304 -2.76 24.53 -17.79
N ILE A 305 -3.35 24.25 -18.93
CA ILE A 305 -3.53 22.87 -19.40
C ILE A 305 -2.12 22.31 -19.61
N PRO A 306 -1.75 21.17 -19.01
CA PRO A 306 -0.44 20.61 -19.21
C PRO A 306 -0.24 20.27 -20.70
N ASN A 307 0.85 20.75 -21.26
CA ASN A 307 1.22 20.43 -22.64
C ASN A 307 2.10 19.17 -22.73
N VAL A 308 2.52 18.65 -21.59
CA VAL A 308 3.24 17.38 -21.41
C VAL A 308 2.56 16.59 -20.31
N ALA A 309 2.36 15.30 -20.50
CA ALA A 309 1.72 14.44 -19.53
C ALA A 309 2.49 14.42 -18.18
N PRO A 310 1.82 14.24 -17.04
CA PRO A 310 2.45 14.01 -15.76
C PRO A 310 3.51 12.89 -15.83
N GLN A 311 4.51 12.95 -14.96
CA GLN A 311 5.67 12.05 -14.95
C GLN A 311 6.64 12.25 -16.13
N TRP A 312 6.34 13.07 -17.14
CA TRP A 312 7.20 13.40 -18.24
C TRP A 312 7.70 14.84 -18.17
N LYS A 313 8.93 15.09 -18.62
CA LYS A 313 9.56 16.41 -18.70
C LYS A 313 9.90 16.71 -20.15
N SER A 314 9.54 17.90 -20.62
CA SER A 314 9.97 18.36 -21.94
C SER A 314 11.43 18.82 -21.92
N PHE A 315 12.12 18.65 -23.06
CA PHE A 315 13.44 19.20 -23.30
C PHE A 315 13.61 19.65 -24.76
N GLY A 316 14.56 20.55 -25.02
CA GLY A 316 14.80 21.11 -26.36
C GLY A 316 13.87 22.27 -26.69
N ASN A 317 13.96 22.75 -27.93
CA ASN A 317 13.25 23.93 -28.43
C ASN A 317 12.12 23.53 -29.40
N GLY A 318 11.07 22.86 -28.88
CA GLY A 318 9.93 22.43 -29.68
C GLY A 318 8.61 22.87 -29.09
N ARG A 319 7.53 22.41 -29.68
CA ARG A 319 6.17 22.58 -29.19
C ARG A 319 5.61 21.22 -28.76
N PHE A 320 4.89 21.25 -27.65
CA PHE A 320 4.29 20.09 -27.03
C PHE A 320 2.79 20.33 -26.89
N ALA A 321 1.99 19.29 -27.04
CA ALA A 321 0.56 19.32 -26.76
C ALA A 321 0.05 17.92 -26.39
N LEU A 322 -0.88 17.84 -25.46
CA LEU A 322 -1.71 16.66 -25.28
C LEU A 322 -2.87 16.70 -26.28
N VAL A 323 -3.06 15.62 -27.04
CA VAL A 323 -4.07 15.52 -28.10
C VAL A 323 -5.18 14.59 -27.64
N LYS A 324 -6.37 15.15 -27.44
CA LYS A 324 -7.55 14.40 -26.98
C LYS A 324 -8.26 13.68 -28.15
N GLY A 325 -8.70 12.46 -27.93
CA GLY A 325 -9.53 11.70 -28.86
C GLY A 325 -8.79 11.06 -30.04
N ASP A 326 -7.46 11.16 -30.06
CA ASP A 326 -6.60 10.54 -31.06
C ASP A 326 -5.44 9.85 -30.35
N ALA A 327 -5.72 8.69 -29.76
CA ALA A 327 -4.82 7.89 -28.94
C ALA A 327 -4.96 6.41 -29.31
N VAL A 328 -3.97 5.62 -28.97
CA VAL A 328 -3.96 4.15 -29.08
C VAL A 328 -4.74 3.53 -27.92
N ASN A 329 -4.56 4.11 -26.73
CA ASN A 329 -5.22 3.71 -25.52
C ASN A 329 -5.70 4.93 -24.73
N MET A 330 -6.74 4.79 -23.92
CA MET A 330 -7.35 5.86 -23.15
C MET A 330 -7.82 7.05 -24.02
N LYS A 331 -7.52 8.29 -23.61
CA LYS A 331 -8.12 9.50 -24.23
C LYS A 331 -7.10 10.42 -24.88
N TYR A 332 -5.86 10.42 -24.41
CA TYR A 332 -4.85 11.39 -24.82
C TYR A 332 -3.59 10.74 -25.39
N SER A 333 -2.88 11.49 -26.18
CA SER A 333 -1.55 11.14 -26.68
C SER A 333 -0.67 12.40 -26.69
N GLN A 334 0.64 12.25 -26.71
CA GLN A 334 1.59 13.37 -26.68
C GLN A 334 2.05 13.75 -28.06
N MET A 335 1.78 14.98 -28.49
CA MET A 335 2.33 15.58 -29.69
C MET A 335 3.64 16.30 -29.38
N ILE A 336 4.66 16.10 -30.22
CA ILE A 336 5.97 16.77 -30.18
C ILE A 336 6.27 17.31 -31.59
N THR A 337 6.50 18.62 -31.70
CA THR A 337 6.87 19.26 -32.97
C THR A 337 8.23 19.94 -32.83
N ALA A 338 9.19 19.60 -33.70
CA ALA A 338 10.56 20.03 -33.56
C ALA A 338 11.26 20.24 -34.90
N THR A 339 12.21 21.19 -34.95
CA THR A 339 13.18 21.37 -36.02
C THR A 339 14.57 20.82 -35.70
N SER A 340 14.87 20.66 -34.41
CA SER A 340 16.08 20.05 -33.87
C SER A 340 15.71 19.07 -32.76
N LYS A 341 16.65 18.26 -32.29
CA LYS A 341 16.39 17.25 -31.26
C LYS A 341 15.66 17.83 -30.06
N THR A 342 14.43 17.38 -29.86
CA THR A 342 13.46 17.82 -28.87
C THR A 342 12.67 16.61 -28.41
N GLY A 343 12.21 16.60 -27.18
CA GLY A 343 11.45 15.43 -26.75
C GLY A 343 10.89 15.54 -25.35
N VAL A 344 10.39 14.41 -24.89
CA VAL A 344 9.95 14.20 -23.51
C VAL A 344 10.81 13.13 -22.86
N SER A 345 11.11 13.29 -21.57
CA SER A 345 11.92 12.33 -20.82
C SER A 345 11.31 12.02 -19.47
N GLN A 346 11.67 10.86 -18.95
CA GLN A 346 11.25 10.36 -17.64
C GLN A 346 12.39 9.64 -16.95
N GLY A 347 12.62 9.87 -15.67
CA GLY A 347 13.70 9.26 -14.91
C GLY A 347 13.81 9.79 -13.48
N PRO A 348 14.84 9.41 -12.73
CA PRO A 348 15.97 8.60 -13.22
C PRO A 348 15.63 7.12 -13.35
N GLN A 349 16.31 6.44 -14.29
CA GLN A 349 16.38 5.01 -14.43
C GLN A 349 17.76 4.53 -13.96
N ASN A 350 17.82 3.42 -13.23
CA ASN A 350 19.09 2.79 -12.88
C ASN A 350 19.59 1.97 -14.06
N VAL A 351 20.53 2.53 -14.79
CA VAL A 351 21.13 1.86 -15.95
C VAL A 351 22.26 0.95 -15.50
N ILE A 352 22.13 -0.33 -15.81
CA ILE A 352 23.05 -1.40 -15.42
C ILE A 352 24.01 -1.69 -16.58
N LYS A 353 25.32 -1.74 -16.30
CA LYS A 353 26.35 -2.08 -17.28
C LYS A 353 26.05 -3.43 -17.97
N GLY A 354 26.08 -3.42 -19.30
CA GLY A 354 25.86 -4.61 -20.12
C GLY A 354 24.40 -5.02 -20.28
N GLU A 355 23.47 -4.40 -19.54
CA GLU A 355 22.04 -4.70 -19.65
C GLU A 355 21.45 -4.16 -20.96
N LYS A 356 20.44 -4.86 -21.45
CA LYS A 356 19.66 -4.45 -22.60
C LYS A 356 18.30 -3.96 -22.15
N TYR A 357 17.92 -2.79 -22.61
CA TYR A 357 16.61 -2.17 -22.38
C TYR A 357 15.77 -2.39 -23.63
N ILE A 358 14.63 -3.03 -23.46
CA ILE A 358 13.72 -3.40 -24.54
C ILE A 358 12.36 -2.77 -24.26
N GLY A 359 11.67 -2.42 -25.33
CA GLY A 359 10.37 -1.79 -25.16
C GLY A 359 9.67 -1.55 -26.48
N TYR A 360 8.59 -0.80 -26.39
CA TYR A 360 7.83 -0.37 -27.57
C TYR A 360 7.28 1.05 -27.34
N ILE A 361 6.91 1.66 -28.46
CA ILE A 361 6.20 2.93 -28.50
C ILE A 361 5.25 2.89 -29.70
N TYR A 362 4.05 3.38 -29.51
CA TYR A 362 3.17 3.69 -30.63
C TYR A 362 3.42 5.12 -31.09
N ALA A 363 3.52 5.30 -32.39
CA ALA A 363 3.79 6.62 -32.97
C ALA A 363 3.17 6.78 -34.35
N LYS A 364 2.88 8.05 -34.70
CA LYS A 364 2.56 8.51 -36.04
C LYS A 364 3.08 9.91 -36.28
N GLY A 365 3.34 10.30 -37.52
CA GLY A 365 3.84 11.63 -37.86
C GLY A 365 4.90 11.62 -38.96
N ASN A 366 5.49 12.78 -39.19
CA ASN A 366 6.47 13.02 -40.24
C ASN A 366 7.86 13.43 -39.76
N GLY A 367 8.08 13.48 -38.44
CA GLY A 367 9.38 13.76 -37.86
C GLY A 367 10.22 12.48 -37.70
N ASN A 368 11.53 12.63 -37.52
CA ASN A 368 12.43 11.54 -37.18
C ASN A 368 12.28 11.18 -35.70
N LEU A 369 11.90 9.95 -35.42
CA LEU A 369 11.69 9.44 -34.07
C LEU A 369 12.88 8.62 -33.61
N SER A 370 13.29 8.80 -32.35
CA SER A 370 14.26 7.95 -31.66
C SER A 370 13.97 7.85 -30.16
N VAL A 371 14.48 6.79 -29.53
CA VAL A 371 14.46 6.61 -28.08
C VAL A 371 15.89 6.60 -27.54
N GLU A 372 16.12 7.17 -26.37
CA GLU A 372 17.45 7.30 -25.79
C GLU A 372 17.42 7.09 -24.26
N LEU A 373 18.50 6.53 -23.71
CA LEU A 373 18.85 6.69 -22.30
C LEU A 373 19.87 7.84 -22.23
N ARG A 374 19.62 8.84 -21.39
CA ARG A 374 20.39 10.09 -21.34
C ARG A 374 20.84 10.42 -19.91
N ASN A 375 22.12 10.73 -19.78
CA ASN A 375 22.64 11.37 -18.57
C ASN A 375 22.93 12.84 -18.92
N GLY A 376 22.04 13.73 -18.52
CA GLY A 376 22.03 15.12 -18.95
C GLY A 376 21.95 15.25 -20.47
N ASN A 377 22.94 15.88 -21.08
CA ASN A 377 23.00 16.03 -22.53
C ASN A 377 23.70 14.86 -23.27
N ARG A 378 24.25 13.89 -22.54
CA ARG A 378 24.92 12.73 -23.12
C ARG A 378 23.94 11.57 -23.34
N THR A 379 23.80 11.08 -24.57
CA THR A 379 23.16 9.83 -24.88
C THR A 379 24.09 8.67 -24.49
N VAL A 380 23.65 7.81 -23.58
CA VAL A 380 24.38 6.62 -23.11
C VAL A 380 23.98 5.37 -23.87
N ALA A 381 22.75 5.31 -24.32
CA ALA A 381 22.24 4.30 -25.24
C ALA A 381 21.10 4.91 -26.08
N GLY A 382 20.85 4.41 -27.26
CA GLY A 382 19.76 4.93 -28.08
C GLY A 382 19.43 4.08 -29.30
N ARG A 383 18.24 4.28 -29.85
CA ARG A 383 17.76 3.61 -31.05
C ARG A 383 16.95 4.57 -31.92
N SER A 384 17.34 4.71 -33.17
CA SER A 384 16.53 5.41 -34.20
C SER A 384 15.37 4.50 -34.63
N LEU A 385 14.17 5.06 -34.70
CA LEU A 385 12.96 4.38 -35.15
C LEU A 385 12.49 4.88 -36.54
N GLY A 386 13.11 5.94 -37.06
CA GLY A 386 12.83 6.52 -38.36
C GLY A 386 11.61 7.43 -38.35
N VAL A 387 10.96 7.57 -39.51
CA VAL A 387 9.73 8.36 -39.66
C VAL A 387 8.50 7.46 -39.54
N PRO A 388 7.59 7.70 -38.60
CA PRO A 388 6.47 6.78 -38.31
C PRO A 388 5.47 6.63 -39.45
N GLY A 389 5.15 7.72 -40.19
CA GLY A 389 4.05 7.77 -41.16
C GLY A 389 2.76 8.31 -40.53
N GLN A 390 1.66 8.34 -41.31
CA GLN A 390 0.43 9.02 -40.90
C GLN A 390 -0.49 8.20 -39.98
N GLU A 391 -0.31 6.89 -39.95
CA GLU A 391 -1.14 5.98 -39.17
C GLU A 391 -0.38 5.52 -37.90
N TRP A 392 -1.14 5.23 -36.85
CA TRP A 392 -0.57 4.66 -35.62
C TRP A 392 0.13 3.32 -35.94
N LYS A 393 1.40 3.23 -35.53
CA LYS A 393 2.21 2.01 -35.64
C LYS A 393 2.95 1.73 -34.34
N LYS A 394 3.09 0.46 -34.00
CA LYS A 394 3.94 -0.04 -32.92
C LYS A 394 5.38 -0.13 -33.42
N PHE A 395 6.30 0.50 -32.71
CA PHE A 395 7.75 0.41 -32.94
C PHE A 395 8.38 -0.27 -31.72
N GLU A 396 9.00 -1.41 -31.95
CA GLU A 396 9.78 -2.09 -30.92
C GLU A 396 11.21 -1.59 -30.96
N PHE A 397 11.84 -1.54 -29.78
CA PHE A 397 13.23 -1.10 -29.68
C PHE A 397 14.04 -1.96 -28.69
N GLU A 398 15.34 -2.01 -28.94
CA GLU A 398 16.35 -2.53 -28.03
C GLU A 398 17.49 -1.50 -27.94
N MET A 399 17.91 -1.17 -26.71
CA MET A 399 19.05 -0.32 -26.40
C MET A 399 20.01 -1.09 -25.51
N ASN A 400 21.31 -1.01 -25.76
CA ASN A 400 22.34 -1.66 -24.96
C ASN A 400 23.07 -0.60 -24.14
N ALA A 401 23.12 -0.77 -22.83
CA ALA A 401 23.84 0.16 -21.93
C ALA A 401 25.37 0.16 -22.15
N GLY A 402 25.93 -0.86 -22.80
CA GLY A 402 27.38 -0.99 -22.98
C GLY A 402 28.12 -0.98 -21.65
N ASP A 403 29.12 -0.14 -21.55
CA ASP A 403 29.91 0.03 -20.31
C ASP A 403 29.32 1.04 -19.31
N TYR A 404 28.18 1.66 -19.64
CA TYR A 404 27.57 2.66 -18.76
C TYR A 404 26.92 1.99 -17.54
N GLN A 405 27.18 2.55 -16.37
CA GLN A 405 26.56 2.22 -15.11
C GLN A 405 26.18 3.51 -14.38
N GLY A 406 24.93 3.65 -13.97
CA GLY A 406 24.44 4.80 -13.19
C GLY A 406 23.10 5.32 -13.68
N ASP A 407 22.72 6.49 -13.19
CA ASP A 407 21.42 7.08 -13.48
C ASP A 407 21.36 7.71 -14.87
N ALA A 408 20.27 7.49 -15.58
CA ALA A 408 19.94 8.14 -16.85
C ALA A 408 18.42 8.29 -16.99
N ASP A 409 17.97 9.30 -17.73
CA ASP A 409 16.55 9.43 -18.10
C ASP A 409 16.27 8.67 -19.38
N PHE A 410 15.13 8.00 -19.44
CA PHE A 410 14.56 7.53 -20.71
C PHE A 410 13.96 8.74 -21.44
N ALA A 411 14.23 8.86 -22.72
CA ALA A 411 13.77 9.97 -23.54
C ALA A 411 13.20 9.49 -24.87
N VAL A 412 12.10 10.10 -25.28
CA VAL A 412 11.56 10.02 -26.65
C VAL A 412 11.91 11.31 -27.36
N CYS A 413 12.66 11.20 -28.46
CA CYS A 413 13.22 12.33 -29.21
C CYS A 413 12.60 12.44 -30.61
N VAL A 414 12.30 13.66 -31.01
CA VAL A 414 11.80 14.01 -32.34
C VAL A 414 12.71 15.07 -32.99
N GLU A 415 13.00 14.93 -34.27
CA GLU A 415 13.70 15.89 -35.08
C GLU A 415 13.00 16.11 -36.44
N ASN A 416 13.05 17.35 -36.95
CA ASN A 416 12.61 17.70 -38.32
C ASN A 416 11.18 17.29 -38.65
N GLY A 417 10.21 17.64 -37.79
CA GLY A 417 8.79 17.38 -38.06
C GLY A 417 7.95 17.30 -36.80
N SER A 418 6.78 16.69 -36.95
CA SER A 418 5.85 16.45 -35.85
C SER A 418 5.61 14.94 -35.70
N VAL A 419 5.64 14.46 -34.45
CA VAL A 419 5.33 13.08 -34.10
C VAL A 419 4.36 13.10 -32.92
N GLN A 420 3.34 12.30 -33.02
CA GLN A 420 2.40 11.98 -31.95
C GLN A 420 2.76 10.60 -31.40
N ILE A 421 2.86 10.47 -30.08
CA ILE A 421 3.26 9.24 -29.41
C ILE A 421 2.26 8.84 -28.36
N ASP A 422 2.15 7.52 -28.12
CA ASP A 422 1.29 6.92 -27.12
C ASP A 422 1.82 5.54 -26.72
N GLU A 423 1.35 5.02 -25.58
CA GLU A 423 1.69 3.67 -25.07
C GLU A 423 3.18 3.35 -25.13
N VAL A 424 3.95 4.09 -24.37
CA VAL A 424 5.40 3.88 -24.22
C VAL A 424 5.66 2.90 -23.09
N SER A 425 6.41 1.83 -23.38
CA SER A 425 6.79 0.81 -22.40
C SER A 425 8.28 0.48 -22.53
N MET A 426 8.94 0.28 -21.40
CA MET A 426 10.33 -0.16 -21.35
C MET A 426 10.56 -1.07 -20.15
N THR A 427 11.31 -2.15 -20.37
CA THR A 427 11.78 -3.07 -19.35
C THR A 427 13.22 -3.49 -19.65
N THR A 428 13.87 -4.22 -18.74
CA THR A 428 15.16 -4.84 -19.02
C THR A 428 14.96 -6.22 -19.69
N LEU A 429 15.96 -6.66 -20.47
CA LEU A 429 15.94 -8.01 -21.03
C LEU A 429 15.97 -9.08 -19.92
N THR A 430 16.73 -8.82 -18.84
CA THR A 430 16.78 -9.69 -17.65
C THR A 430 15.40 -9.83 -17.02
N GLY A 431 14.68 -8.73 -16.78
CA GLY A 431 13.32 -8.77 -16.23
C GLY A 431 12.33 -9.48 -17.15
N ARG A 432 12.41 -9.22 -18.46
CA ARG A 432 11.57 -9.93 -19.44
C ARG A 432 11.79 -11.44 -19.41
N ASN A 433 13.05 -11.87 -19.31
CA ASN A 433 13.40 -13.29 -19.22
C ASN A 433 12.93 -13.95 -17.91
N LEU A 434 12.73 -13.16 -16.86
CA LEU A 434 12.08 -13.59 -15.61
C LEU A 434 10.54 -13.50 -15.68
N GLY A 435 9.95 -13.40 -16.87
CA GLY A 435 8.51 -13.34 -17.02
C GLY A 435 7.93 -11.94 -16.88
N GLY A 436 8.73 -10.87 -16.92
CA GLY A 436 8.34 -9.48 -16.76
C GLY A 436 8.51 -8.95 -15.33
N PHE A 437 9.11 -9.75 -14.44
CA PHE A 437 9.30 -9.35 -13.04
C PHE A 437 10.61 -8.61 -12.82
N ARG A 438 10.61 -7.68 -11.90
CA ARG A 438 11.79 -6.95 -11.49
C ARG A 438 12.77 -7.88 -10.73
N PRO A 439 14.01 -8.07 -11.22
CA PRO A 439 14.88 -9.17 -10.77
C PRO A 439 15.22 -9.14 -9.27
N ASP A 440 15.54 -7.98 -8.71
CA ASP A 440 15.88 -7.82 -7.29
C ASP A 440 14.69 -8.13 -6.37
N ILE A 441 13.51 -7.60 -6.69
CA ILE A 441 12.28 -7.87 -5.94
C ILE A 441 11.88 -9.35 -6.09
N PHE A 442 11.93 -9.89 -7.32
CA PHE A 442 11.62 -11.28 -7.58
C PHE A 442 12.49 -12.23 -6.75
N ASN A 443 13.81 -11.97 -6.69
CA ASN A 443 14.74 -12.77 -5.91
C ASN A 443 14.45 -12.64 -4.40
N ALA A 444 14.23 -11.43 -3.89
CA ALA A 444 13.89 -11.22 -2.47
C ALA A 444 12.58 -11.92 -2.09
N VAL A 445 11.57 -11.90 -2.97
CA VAL A 445 10.33 -12.65 -2.73
C VAL A 445 10.58 -14.16 -2.77
N LYS A 446 11.34 -14.63 -3.73
CA LYS A 446 11.68 -16.05 -3.85
C LYS A 446 12.46 -16.56 -2.65
N ASP A 447 13.40 -15.75 -2.12
CA ASP A 447 14.17 -16.10 -0.93
C ASP A 447 13.31 -16.09 0.35
N LEU A 448 12.25 -15.27 0.42
CA LEU A 448 11.28 -15.28 1.53
C LEU A 448 10.39 -16.53 1.54
N HIS A 449 10.20 -17.17 0.38
CA HIS A 449 9.35 -18.36 0.20
C HIS A 449 7.90 -18.16 0.68
N PRO A 450 7.17 -17.13 0.27
CA PRO A 450 5.77 -16.99 0.69
C PRO A 450 4.96 -18.18 0.19
N THR A 451 4.37 -18.93 1.12
CA THR A 451 3.65 -20.18 0.79
C THR A 451 2.30 -19.93 0.13
N CYS A 452 1.72 -18.77 0.37
CA CYS A 452 0.57 -18.25 -0.35
C CYS A 452 0.67 -16.74 -0.51
N LEU A 453 0.01 -16.23 -1.54
CA LEU A 453 -0.19 -14.80 -1.76
C LEU A 453 -1.67 -14.47 -1.79
N ARG A 454 -2.11 -13.53 -0.98
CA ARG A 454 -3.47 -13.00 -0.96
C ARG A 454 -3.54 -11.74 -1.83
N TRP A 455 -4.34 -11.75 -2.91
CA TRP A 455 -4.38 -10.72 -3.95
C TRP A 455 -5.82 -10.50 -4.49
N PRO A 456 -6.21 -9.31 -4.99
CA PRO A 456 -5.42 -8.12 -5.31
C PRO A 456 -5.11 -7.24 -4.11
N GLY A 457 -5.44 -7.66 -2.93
CA GLY A 457 -5.14 -6.98 -1.69
C GLY A 457 -6.26 -7.00 -0.68
N GLY A 458 -6.19 -6.07 0.25
CA GLY A 458 -7.18 -5.78 1.26
C GLY A 458 -8.33 -4.94 0.70
N GLY A 459 -8.47 -3.70 1.18
CA GLY A 459 -9.56 -2.81 0.78
C GLY A 459 -9.60 -2.47 -0.71
N TYR A 460 -8.49 -2.61 -1.43
CA TYR A 460 -8.44 -2.36 -2.87
C TYR A 460 -9.40 -3.24 -3.68
N VAL A 461 -9.76 -4.43 -3.20
CA VAL A 461 -10.68 -5.34 -3.89
C VAL A 461 -12.02 -4.68 -4.24
N ALA A 462 -12.50 -3.76 -3.41
CA ALA A 462 -13.79 -3.08 -3.62
C ALA A 462 -13.84 -2.19 -4.88
N GLN A 463 -12.68 -1.82 -5.42
CA GLN A 463 -12.57 -0.98 -6.61
C GLN A 463 -11.85 -1.65 -7.79
N TYR A 464 -11.31 -2.85 -7.59
CA TYR A 464 -10.55 -3.56 -8.60
C TYR A 464 -11.46 -4.27 -9.61
N ASP A 465 -11.35 -3.93 -10.90
CA ASP A 465 -11.94 -4.71 -11.98
C ASP A 465 -10.86 -5.52 -12.71
N TRP A 466 -10.79 -6.79 -12.42
CA TRP A 466 -9.80 -7.71 -12.96
C TRP A 466 -9.79 -7.78 -14.49
N GLN A 467 -10.92 -7.46 -15.15
CA GLN A 467 -11.02 -7.49 -16.61
C GLN A 467 -10.14 -6.42 -17.28
N TRP A 468 -9.83 -5.34 -16.59
CA TRP A 468 -8.91 -4.33 -17.12
C TRP A 468 -7.44 -4.77 -17.08
N GLY A 469 -7.11 -5.76 -16.24
CA GLY A 469 -5.76 -6.31 -16.07
C GLY A 469 -5.47 -7.57 -16.88
N ILE A 470 -6.28 -7.91 -17.90
CA ILE A 470 -6.04 -9.07 -18.78
C ILE A 470 -5.89 -8.65 -20.23
N GLY A 471 -5.32 -9.53 -21.07
CA GLY A 471 -5.05 -9.27 -22.48
C GLY A 471 -3.80 -8.44 -22.75
N PRO A 472 -3.64 -7.88 -23.97
CA PRO A 472 -2.46 -7.15 -24.37
C PRO A 472 -2.20 -5.92 -23.50
N GLN A 473 -0.95 -5.75 -23.05
CA GLN A 473 -0.53 -4.68 -22.14
C GLN A 473 -0.93 -3.27 -22.63
N GLU A 474 -0.80 -3.00 -23.93
CA GLU A 474 -1.13 -1.73 -24.58
C GLU A 474 -2.64 -1.46 -24.76
N LYS A 475 -3.48 -2.36 -24.27
CA LYS A 475 -4.95 -2.22 -24.30
C LYS A 475 -5.55 -2.18 -22.88
N ARG A 476 -4.71 -2.33 -21.86
CA ARG A 476 -5.17 -2.31 -20.48
C ARG A 476 -5.49 -0.90 -20.06
N GLN A 477 -6.61 -0.75 -19.36
CA GLN A 477 -7.08 0.56 -18.94
C GLN A 477 -6.37 0.99 -17.66
N ARG A 478 -5.91 2.22 -17.64
CA ARG A 478 -5.49 2.91 -16.44
C ARG A 478 -6.72 3.24 -15.60
N TRP A 479 -6.67 2.95 -14.32
CA TRP A 479 -7.79 3.18 -13.41
C TRP A 479 -7.36 3.96 -12.18
N GLU A 480 -8.26 4.80 -11.69
CA GLU A 480 -8.08 5.59 -10.49
C GLU A 480 -8.10 4.70 -9.24
N HIS A 481 -7.04 4.77 -8.44
CA HIS A 481 -6.86 3.98 -7.24
C HIS A 481 -7.26 4.78 -5.99
N TRP A 482 -8.52 4.75 -5.63
CA TRP A 482 -9.05 5.60 -4.56
C TRP A 482 -8.50 5.24 -3.17
N MET A 483 -8.27 3.96 -2.89
CA MET A 483 -7.82 3.48 -1.59
C MET A 483 -6.46 4.08 -1.24
N TRP A 484 -5.54 4.07 -2.19
CA TRP A 484 -4.16 4.50 -1.99
C TRP A 484 -3.81 5.79 -2.72
N MET A 485 -4.83 6.50 -3.24
CA MET A 485 -4.71 7.80 -3.90
C MET A 485 -3.70 7.81 -5.05
N ASP A 486 -3.82 6.83 -5.95
CA ASP A 486 -2.91 6.61 -7.07
C ASP A 486 -3.69 6.19 -8.32
N TYR A 487 -2.98 5.81 -9.38
CA TYR A 487 -3.55 5.20 -10.57
C TYR A 487 -2.93 3.83 -10.81
N ASP A 488 -3.76 2.84 -11.03
CA ASP A 488 -3.34 1.51 -11.46
C ASP A 488 -3.36 1.43 -12.98
N GLN A 489 -2.23 1.12 -13.59
CA GLN A 489 -2.11 0.91 -15.04
C GLN A 489 -2.58 -0.48 -15.45
N ASN A 490 -2.96 -1.33 -14.49
CA ASN A 490 -3.37 -2.72 -14.67
C ASN A 490 -2.32 -3.57 -15.45
N ALA A 491 -1.06 -3.15 -15.42
CA ALA A 491 0.02 -3.88 -16.05
C ALA A 491 0.32 -5.22 -15.36
N PHE A 492 0.01 -5.30 -14.06
CA PHE A 492 0.03 -6.54 -13.29
C PHE A 492 -1.42 -6.96 -12.99
N GLY A 493 -1.91 -7.97 -13.70
CA GLY A 493 -3.25 -8.50 -13.55
C GLY A 493 -3.26 -9.99 -13.23
N THR A 494 -4.38 -10.66 -13.48
CA THR A 494 -4.59 -12.07 -13.13
C THR A 494 -3.52 -12.99 -13.75
N ASP A 495 -3.20 -12.79 -15.02
CA ASP A 495 -2.25 -13.67 -15.73
C ASP A 495 -0.83 -13.53 -15.18
N GLU A 496 -0.40 -12.30 -14.90
CA GLU A 496 0.90 -12.00 -14.28
C GLU A 496 0.96 -12.51 -12.84
N TYR A 497 -0.12 -12.32 -12.06
CA TYR A 497 -0.20 -12.77 -10.68
C TYR A 497 -0.09 -14.29 -10.56
N ILE A 498 -0.86 -15.04 -11.35
CA ILE A 498 -0.78 -16.52 -11.33
C ILE A 498 0.59 -17.00 -11.76
N ARG A 499 1.18 -16.41 -12.81
CA ARG A 499 2.54 -16.72 -13.23
C ARG A 499 3.55 -16.44 -12.12
N PHE A 500 3.45 -15.29 -11.48
CA PHE A 500 4.31 -14.93 -10.34
C PHE A 500 4.23 -15.97 -9.23
N CYS A 501 3.01 -16.33 -8.81
CA CYS A 501 2.81 -17.38 -7.80
C CYS A 501 3.47 -18.70 -8.19
N ARG A 502 3.34 -19.14 -9.45
CA ARG A 502 3.94 -20.39 -9.92
C ARG A 502 5.48 -20.36 -9.94
N GLU A 503 6.07 -19.24 -10.37
CA GLU A 503 7.54 -19.05 -10.43
C GLU A 503 8.19 -19.03 -9.04
N ILE A 504 7.49 -18.55 -8.01
CA ILE A 504 7.97 -18.53 -6.62
C ILE A 504 7.45 -19.71 -5.79
N ASN A 505 6.70 -20.63 -6.40
CA ASN A 505 6.08 -21.79 -5.73
C ASN A 505 5.12 -21.42 -4.59
N SER A 506 4.29 -20.42 -4.82
CA SER A 506 3.29 -19.88 -3.88
C SER A 506 1.87 -20.24 -4.33
N GLU A 507 0.97 -20.52 -3.39
CA GLU A 507 -0.43 -20.79 -3.70
C GLU A 507 -1.20 -19.47 -3.85
N PRO A 508 -1.92 -19.25 -4.97
CA PRO A 508 -2.70 -18.05 -5.15
C PRO A 508 -3.99 -18.07 -4.33
N ILE A 509 -4.29 -16.93 -3.68
CA ILE A 509 -5.55 -16.64 -3.02
C ILE A 509 -6.14 -15.41 -3.67
N ILE A 510 -7.32 -15.52 -4.27
CA ILE A 510 -8.00 -14.38 -4.91
C ILE A 510 -9.14 -13.88 -4.02
N VAL A 511 -9.17 -12.59 -3.79
CA VAL A 511 -10.24 -11.89 -3.06
C VAL A 511 -11.22 -11.29 -4.07
N VAL A 512 -12.52 -11.54 -3.90
CA VAL A 512 -13.59 -11.00 -4.76
C VAL A 512 -14.47 -10.03 -3.98
N SER A 513 -14.90 -8.94 -4.62
CA SER A 513 -15.75 -7.95 -3.97
C SER A 513 -17.23 -8.38 -3.92
N VAL A 514 -17.92 -8.04 -2.82
CA VAL A 514 -19.39 -8.10 -2.71
C VAL A 514 -20.05 -6.74 -3.03
N GLY A 515 -19.26 -5.72 -3.30
CA GLY A 515 -19.77 -4.40 -3.70
C GLY A 515 -20.39 -3.61 -2.55
N PHE A 516 -19.91 -3.79 -1.33
CA PHE A 516 -20.45 -3.08 -0.16
C PHE A 516 -20.53 -1.56 -0.32
N ASP A 517 -19.54 -0.96 -0.96
CA ASP A 517 -19.47 0.49 -1.19
C ASP A 517 -20.12 0.93 -2.51
N ARG A 518 -20.82 0.02 -3.19
CA ARG A 518 -21.46 0.28 -4.48
C ARG A 518 -22.96 0.37 -4.32
N PRO A 519 -23.67 1.07 -5.23
CA PRO A 519 -25.14 1.09 -5.24
C PRO A 519 -25.73 -0.32 -5.40
N ASP A 520 -26.87 -0.57 -4.77
CA ASP A 520 -27.58 -1.86 -4.88
C ASP A 520 -27.90 -2.22 -6.33
N SER A 521 -28.07 -1.22 -7.22
CA SER A 521 -28.26 -1.42 -8.65
C SER A 521 -27.07 -2.05 -9.37
N GLU A 522 -25.86 -2.00 -8.79
CA GLU A 522 -24.64 -2.61 -9.34
C GLU A 522 -24.39 -4.03 -8.80
N HIS A 523 -25.12 -4.46 -7.79
CA HIS A 523 -24.89 -5.76 -7.12
C HIS A 523 -24.82 -6.93 -8.12
N ASP A 524 -25.81 -7.05 -9.03
CA ASP A 524 -25.82 -8.12 -10.01
C ASP A 524 -24.61 -8.08 -10.97
N ALA A 525 -24.11 -6.89 -11.29
CA ALA A 525 -22.94 -6.75 -12.17
C ALA A 525 -21.66 -7.17 -11.43
N ILE A 526 -21.51 -6.77 -10.16
CA ILE A 526 -20.38 -7.13 -9.31
C ILE A 526 -20.35 -8.62 -9.04
N PHE A 527 -21.51 -9.19 -8.69
CA PHE A 527 -21.65 -10.62 -8.50
C PHE A 527 -21.24 -11.41 -9.76
N ARG A 528 -21.77 -11.02 -10.95
CA ARG A 528 -21.39 -11.66 -12.21
C ARG A 528 -19.89 -11.49 -12.50
N ASN A 529 -19.31 -10.33 -12.18
CA ASN A 529 -17.89 -10.09 -12.37
C ASN A 529 -17.03 -11.04 -11.54
N ALA A 530 -17.38 -11.26 -10.28
CA ALA A 530 -16.73 -12.23 -9.39
C ALA A 530 -16.84 -13.67 -9.91
N MET A 531 -18.06 -14.08 -10.36
CA MET A 531 -18.28 -15.41 -10.94
C MET A 531 -17.51 -15.61 -12.24
N ASN A 532 -17.40 -14.57 -13.07
CA ASN A 532 -16.65 -14.60 -14.32
C ASN A 532 -15.14 -14.66 -14.07
N TRP A 533 -14.66 -14.07 -12.97
CA TRP A 533 -13.25 -14.20 -12.59
C TRP A 533 -12.88 -15.64 -12.23
N LEU A 534 -13.74 -16.30 -11.44
CA LEU A 534 -13.56 -17.72 -11.15
C LEU A 534 -13.57 -18.57 -12.44
N ARG A 535 -14.50 -18.30 -13.38
CA ARG A 535 -14.54 -18.98 -14.66
C ARG A 535 -13.28 -18.70 -15.49
N TYR A 536 -12.82 -17.45 -15.54
CA TYR A 536 -11.58 -17.11 -16.23
C TYR A 536 -10.40 -17.92 -15.70
N CYS A 537 -10.30 -18.09 -14.38
CA CYS A 537 -9.24 -18.87 -13.77
C CYS A 537 -9.41 -20.38 -13.96
N ASN A 538 -10.58 -20.95 -13.77
CA ASN A 538 -10.75 -22.39 -13.60
C ASN A 538 -11.54 -23.08 -14.69
N GLU A 539 -12.26 -22.36 -15.54
CA GLU A 539 -13.04 -22.95 -16.63
C GLU A 539 -12.11 -23.50 -17.75
N PRO A 540 -12.41 -24.65 -18.35
CA PRO A 540 -11.64 -25.15 -19.50
C PRO A 540 -11.76 -24.20 -20.68
N ALA A 541 -10.81 -24.25 -21.62
CA ALA A 541 -10.77 -23.38 -22.82
C ALA A 541 -11.98 -23.51 -23.76
N THR A 542 -12.83 -24.52 -23.54
CA THR A 542 -14.10 -24.70 -24.25
C THR A 542 -15.24 -23.84 -23.71
N GLY A 543 -15.09 -23.30 -22.50
CA GLY A 543 -16.06 -22.37 -21.90
C GLY A 543 -15.79 -20.93 -22.33
N GLU A 544 -16.74 -20.02 -22.06
CA GLU A 544 -16.67 -18.62 -22.49
C GLU A 544 -15.41 -17.91 -21.96
N TRP A 545 -15.18 -17.98 -20.65
CA TRP A 545 -14.07 -17.27 -19.98
C TRP A 545 -12.75 -18.03 -20.10
N GLY A 546 -12.80 -19.35 -20.12
CA GLY A 546 -11.64 -20.17 -20.43
C GLY A 546 -11.13 -19.94 -21.85
N ALA A 547 -12.02 -19.70 -22.84
CA ALA A 547 -11.63 -19.31 -24.19
C ALA A 547 -10.95 -17.92 -24.23
N LYS A 548 -11.42 -16.95 -23.44
CA LYS A 548 -10.75 -15.64 -23.31
C LYS A 548 -9.36 -15.77 -22.71
N ARG A 549 -9.19 -16.58 -21.65
CA ARG A 549 -7.87 -16.90 -21.10
C ARG A 549 -6.97 -17.55 -22.13
N ALA A 550 -7.49 -18.51 -22.88
CA ALA A 550 -6.72 -19.19 -23.94
C ALA A 550 -6.30 -18.22 -25.06
N ALA A 551 -7.17 -17.27 -25.44
CA ALA A 551 -6.85 -16.21 -26.42
C ALA A 551 -5.77 -15.26 -25.89
N ASN A 552 -5.65 -15.07 -24.57
CA ASN A 552 -4.57 -14.33 -23.92
C ASN A 552 -3.26 -15.14 -23.78
N GLY A 553 -3.19 -16.35 -24.36
CA GLY A 553 -2.00 -17.19 -24.36
C GLY A 553 -1.95 -18.25 -23.25
N HIS A 554 -3.03 -18.43 -22.48
CA HIS A 554 -3.10 -19.34 -21.33
C HIS A 554 -4.22 -20.38 -21.51
N PRO A 555 -4.04 -21.43 -22.34
CA PRO A 555 -5.12 -22.38 -22.67
C PRO A 555 -5.52 -23.26 -21.48
N GLU A 556 -4.56 -23.59 -20.59
CA GLU A 556 -4.83 -24.45 -19.44
C GLU A 556 -5.48 -23.67 -18.29
N PRO A 557 -6.46 -24.27 -17.56
CA PRO A 557 -7.00 -23.68 -16.35
C PRO A 557 -5.92 -23.40 -15.29
N TYR A 558 -6.03 -22.27 -14.62
CA TYR A 558 -5.11 -21.92 -13.54
C TYR A 558 -5.35 -22.74 -12.27
N ASN A 559 -6.57 -23.29 -12.11
CA ASN A 559 -6.98 -24.11 -10.97
C ASN A 559 -6.75 -23.37 -9.63
N VAL A 560 -7.15 -22.12 -9.55
CA VAL A 560 -7.09 -21.34 -8.32
C VAL A 560 -8.02 -21.96 -7.29
N LYS A 561 -7.45 -22.41 -6.19
CA LYS A 561 -8.14 -23.17 -5.16
C LYS A 561 -8.80 -22.30 -4.11
N TYR A 562 -8.19 -21.19 -3.71
CA TYR A 562 -8.62 -20.37 -2.58
C TYR A 562 -9.24 -19.06 -3.05
N TRP A 563 -10.46 -18.80 -2.55
CA TRP A 563 -11.25 -17.62 -2.91
C TRP A 563 -11.81 -16.98 -1.64
N GLU A 564 -11.47 -15.72 -1.43
CA GLU A 564 -11.96 -14.95 -0.27
C GLU A 564 -13.07 -14.02 -0.70
N ILE A 565 -14.13 -13.97 0.12
CA ILE A 565 -15.31 -13.14 -0.11
C ILE A 565 -15.13 -11.83 0.64
N ASP A 566 -14.68 -10.82 -0.10
CA ASP A 566 -14.39 -9.43 0.30
C ASP A 566 -13.35 -9.28 1.44
N ASN A 567 -13.19 -8.05 1.92
CA ASN A 567 -12.20 -7.64 2.89
C ASN A 567 -12.84 -6.73 3.95
N GLU A 568 -12.63 -7.03 5.24
CA GLU A 568 -13.02 -6.15 6.37
C GLU A 568 -14.47 -5.65 6.34
N MET A 569 -15.42 -6.56 6.15
CA MET A 569 -16.83 -6.22 5.97
C MET A 569 -17.57 -5.77 7.24
N TRP A 570 -16.85 -5.36 8.27
CA TRP A 570 -17.41 -4.97 9.58
C TRP A 570 -18.47 -3.86 9.48
N GLU A 571 -18.26 -2.87 8.61
CA GLU A 571 -19.22 -1.77 8.41
C GLU A 571 -20.46 -2.17 7.62
N MET A 572 -20.41 -3.25 6.85
CA MET A 572 -21.58 -3.81 6.16
C MET A 572 -22.60 -4.35 7.15
N GLY A 573 -22.10 -4.82 8.29
CA GLY A 573 -22.86 -5.52 9.31
C GLY A 573 -23.04 -6.99 8.98
N ILE A 574 -23.06 -7.81 10.05
CA ILE A 574 -22.97 -9.25 9.92
C ILE A 574 -24.14 -9.87 9.13
N GLU A 575 -25.37 -9.36 9.26
CA GLU A 575 -26.53 -9.93 8.57
C GLU A 575 -26.44 -9.82 7.06
N LYS A 576 -26.01 -8.66 6.55
CA LYS A 576 -25.83 -8.45 5.10
C LYS A 576 -24.64 -9.25 4.59
N TYR A 577 -23.53 -9.25 5.34
CA TYR A 577 -22.35 -10.00 4.96
C TYR A 577 -22.61 -11.52 4.95
N GLU A 578 -23.33 -12.05 5.95
CA GLU A 578 -23.74 -13.45 6.01
C GLU A 578 -24.60 -13.85 4.78
N ALA A 579 -25.52 -12.99 4.34
CA ALA A 579 -26.30 -13.22 3.13
C ALA A 579 -25.42 -13.28 1.88
N ALA A 580 -24.46 -12.35 1.74
CA ALA A 580 -23.49 -12.33 0.63
C ALA A 580 -22.61 -13.59 0.63
N VAL A 581 -22.10 -14.02 1.80
CA VAL A 581 -21.29 -15.25 1.90
C VAL A 581 -22.06 -16.47 1.43
N ARG A 582 -23.33 -16.61 1.82
CA ARG A 582 -24.18 -17.73 1.38
C ARG A 582 -24.42 -17.72 -0.13
N GLU A 583 -24.71 -16.55 -0.70
CA GLU A 583 -24.96 -16.38 -2.12
C GLU A 583 -23.70 -16.69 -2.96
N TYR A 584 -22.58 -16.04 -2.64
CA TYR A 584 -21.31 -16.19 -3.36
C TYR A 584 -20.78 -17.62 -3.25
N SER A 585 -20.72 -18.17 -2.03
CA SER A 585 -20.26 -19.53 -1.80
C SER A 585 -21.07 -20.57 -2.60
N ALA A 586 -22.39 -20.47 -2.59
CA ALA A 586 -23.25 -21.40 -3.33
C ALA A 586 -23.03 -21.31 -4.85
N ALA A 587 -22.89 -20.09 -5.37
CA ALA A 587 -22.65 -19.85 -6.80
C ALA A 587 -21.25 -20.29 -7.23
N MET A 588 -20.22 -19.96 -6.47
CA MET A 588 -18.84 -20.29 -6.75
C MET A 588 -18.59 -21.80 -6.73
N ARG A 589 -19.12 -22.52 -5.72
CA ARG A 589 -19.02 -23.98 -5.64
C ARG A 589 -19.82 -24.71 -6.72
N LYS A 590 -20.85 -24.06 -7.30
CA LYS A 590 -21.55 -24.58 -8.46
C LYS A 590 -20.70 -24.50 -9.74
N ILE A 591 -19.82 -23.50 -9.83
CA ILE A 591 -18.88 -23.35 -10.95
C ILE A 591 -17.71 -24.34 -10.80
N ASP A 592 -17.09 -24.38 -9.62
CA ASP A 592 -16.03 -25.30 -9.26
C ASP A 592 -16.20 -25.83 -7.85
N PRO A 593 -16.59 -27.10 -7.67
CA PRO A 593 -16.83 -27.70 -6.34
C PRO A 593 -15.56 -27.95 -5.52
N ASN A 594 -14.37 -27.82 -6.12
CA ASN A 594 -13.11 -28.14 -5.44
C ASN A 594 -12.45 -26.92 -4.77
N ILE A 595 -13.02 -25.75 -4.94
CA ILE A 595 -12.49 -24.52 -4.34
C ILE A 595 -12.72 -24.50 -2.83
N LYS A 596 -11.89 -23.68 -2.18
CA LYS A 596 -11.97 -23.35 -0.77
C LYS A 596 -12.42 -21.92 -0.61
N ILE A 597 -13.45 -21.73 0.18
CA ILE A 597 -14.04 -20.41 0.45
C ILE A 597 -13.49 -19.87 1.77
N ILE A 598 -13.10 -18.62 1.73
CA ILE A 598 -12.65 -17.84 2.88
C ILE A 598 -13.67 -16.74 3.13
N ALA A 599 -14.13 -16.59 4.38
CA ALA A 599 -15.04 -15.51 4.78
C ALA A 599 -14.37 -14.58 5.79
N CYS A 600 -14.67 -13.27 5.74
CA CYS A 600 -14.19 -12.31 6.74
C CYS A 600 -14.79 -12.60 8.11
N GLY A 601 -13.95 -12.55 9.13
CA GLY A 601 -14.30 -12.56 10.55
C GLY A 601 -13.90 -11.25 11.22
N GLY A 602 -13.87 -11.26 12.55
CA GLY A 602 -13.59 -10.11 13.38
C GLY A 602 -14.83 -9.28 13.73
N PHE A 603 -16.02 -9.80 13.46
CA PHE A 603 -17.27 -9.21 13.93
C PHE A 603 -17.51 -9.56 15.41
N GLN A 604 -18.28 -8.74 16.09
CA GLN A 604 -18.73 -9.05 17.45
C GLN A 604 -19.61 -10.30 17.49
N GLU A 605 -20.28 -10.59 16.38
CA GLU A 605 -21.23 -11.70 16.19
C GLU A 605 -20.60 -12.93 15.52
N ASP A 606 -19.29 -13.07 15.50
CA ASP A 606 -18.61 -14.20 14.83
C ASP A 606 -19.08 -15.57 15.32
N GLU A 607 -19.39 -15.72 16.61
CA GLU A 607 -19.94 -16.97 17.16
C GLU A 607 -21.26 -17.35 16.48
N GLN A 608 -22.20 -16.40 16.35
CA GLN A 608 -23.46 -16.59 15.67
C GLN A 608 -23.26 -16.82 14.16
N PHE A 609 -22.35 -16.10 13.54
CA PHE A 609 -22.03 -16.25 12.12
C PHE A 609 -21.49 -17.66 11.82
N ILE A 610 -20.49 -18.11 12.59
CA ILE A 610 -19.92 -19.45 12.47
C ILE A 610 -21.01 -20.52 12.70
N SER A 611 -21.86 -20.34 13.71
CA SER A 611 -22.95 -21.28 14.04
C SER A 611 -23.99 -21.36 12.93
N ARG A 612 -24.38 -20.23 12.30
CA ARG A 612 -25.42 -20.20 11.28
C ARG A 612 -24.92 -20.49 9.86
N SER A 613 -23.70 -20.09 9.56
CA SER A 613 -23.19 -20.06 8.17
C SER A 613 -21.86 -20.79 7.97
N GLY A 614 -21.31 -21.46 8.99
CA GLY A 614 -20.03 -22.16 8.91
C GLY A 614 -19.94 -23.24 7.81
N ASN A 615 -21.06 -23.76 7.33
CA ASN A 615 -21.10 -24.71 6.20
C ASN A 615 -20.82 -24.06 4.83
N TYR A 616 -20.84 -22.73 4.75
CA TYR A 616 -20.61 -22.01 3.49
C TYR A 616 -19.15 -21.64 3.25
N PHE A 617 -18.29 -21.74 4.24
CA PHE A 617 -16.86 -21.42 4.11
C PHE A 617 -15.96 -22.45 4.79
N ASP A 618 -14.73 -22.55 4.34
CA ASP A 618 -13.69 -23.45 4.83
C ASP A 618 -12.72 -22.74 5.79
N TYR A 619 -12.54 -21.43 5.62
CA TYR A 619 -11.65 -20.60 6.42
C TYR A 619 -12.33 -19.32 6.88
N LEU A 620 -11.99 -18.88 8.09
CA LEU A 620 -12.38 -17.58 8.64
C LEU A 620 -11.16 -16.66 8.64
N SER A 621 -11.25 -15.56 7.92
CA SER A 621 -10.18 -14.55 7.74
C SER A 621 -10.20 -13.56 8.90
N LEU A 622 -9.05 -13.37 9.56
CA LEU A 622 -8.88 -12.42 10.66
C LEU A 622 -7.70 -11.49 10.41
N HIS A 623 -7.81 -10.24 10.83
CA HIS A 623 -6.76 -9.22 10.71
C HIS A 623 -6.22 -8.81 12.08
N HIS A 624 -4.91 -8.71 12.23
CA HIS A 624 -4.23 -8.34 13.47
C HIS A 624 -3.01 -7.45 13.23
N TYR A 625 -3.19 -6.16 13.44
CA TYR A 625 -2.10 -5.19 13.52
C TYR A 625 -1.84 -4.83 14.97
N GLU A 626 -0.66 -5.21 15.47
CA GLU A 626 -0.26 -4.90 16.82
C GLU A 626 0.50 -3.57 16.85
N ASN A 627 0.26 -2.78 17.88
CA ASN A 627 1.04 -1.57 18.11
C ASN A 627 2.47 -1.91 18.55
N ALA A 628 3.44 -1.03 18.25
CA ALA A 628 4.85 -1.27 18.51
C ALA A 628 5.17 -1.64 19.98
N GLY A 629 4.43 -1.11 20.97
CA GLY A 629 4.57 -1.47 22.38
C GLY A 629 4.11 -2.90 22.71
N GLY A 630 3.26 -3.48 21.89
CA GLY A 630 2.74 -4.85 22.07
C GLY A 630 3.62 -5.96 21.49
N TYR A 631 4.84 -5.65 21.00
CA TYR A 631 5.69 -6.61 20.31
C TYR A 631 5.97 -7.88 21.14
N ALA A 632 6.07 -7.76 22.47
CA ALA A 632 6.33 -8.88 23.37
C ALA A 632 5.06 -9.60 23.85
N THR A 633 3.97 -8.86 24.08
CA THR A 633 2.74 -9.38 24.70
C THR A 633 1.63 -9.71 23.71
N GLY A 634 1.67 -9.12 22.52
CA GLY A 634 0.70 -9.32 21.47
C GLY A 634 0.52 -10.80 21.07
N PRO A 635 1.59 -11.58 20.83
CA PRO A 635 1.47 -12.98 20.46
C PRO A 635 0.68 -13.82 21.45
N LYS A 636 0.91 -13.65 22.78
CA LYS A 636 0.16 -14.38 23.82
C LYS A 636 -1.32 -14.01 23.80
N ARG A 637 -1.63 -12.71 23.77
CA ARG A 637 -3.01 -12.20 23.73
C ARG A 637 -3.77 -12.70 22.50
N LEU A 638 -3.13 -12.71 21.35
CA LEU A 638 -3.70 -13.24 20.11
C LEU A 638 -3.91 -14.76 20.20
N GLY A 639 -2.99 -15.50 20.81
CA GLY A 639 -3.14 -16.92 21.06
C GLY A 639 -4.38 -17.26 21.92
N GLU A 640 -4.66 -16.47 22.95
CA GLU A 640 -5.87 -16.61 23.78
C GLU A 640 -7.15 -16.30 22.97
N GLN A 641 -7.08 -15.35 22.04
CA GLN A 641 -8.18 -15.05 21.13
C GLN A 641 -8.43 -16.23 20.17
N TYR A 642 -7.38 -16.84 19.62
CA TYR A 642 -7.54 -17.99 18.70
C TYR A 642 -8.06 -19.24 19.43
N ASP A 643 -7.75 -19.42 20.71
CA ASP A 643 -8.37 -20.47 21.52
C ASP A 643 -9.88 -20.26 21.71
N ARG A 644 -10.35 -19.01 21.76
CA ARG A 644 -11.79 -18.73 21.76
C ARG A 644 -12.43 -19.11 20.41
N TYR A 645 -11.80 -18.75 19.28
CA TYR A 645 -12.29 -19.17 17.97
C TYR A 645 -12.27 -20.69 17.80
N ALA A 646 -11.24 -21.38 18.32
CA ALA A 646 -11.20 -22.85 18.29
C ALA A 646 -12.41 -23.48 18.99
N ARG A 647 -12.84 -22.93 20.14
CA ARG A 647 -14.08 -23.38 20.83
C ARG A 647 -15.34 -23.08 20.03
N MET A 648 -15.51 -21.85 19.51
CA MET A 648 -16.65 -21.47 18.68
C MET A 648 -16.78 -22.39 17.46
N ILE A 649 -15.67 -22.73 16.82
CA ILE A 649 -15.62 -23.61 15.66
C ILE A 649 -15.97 -25.06 16.05
N ALA A 650 -15.41 -25.56 17.15
CA ALA A 650 -15.68 -26.92 17.62
C ALA A 650 -17.17 -27.15 17.93
N ASP A 651 -17.86 -26.14 18.44
CA ASP A 651 -19.27 -26.15 18.76
C ASP A 651 -20.18 -25.84 17.56
N SER A 652 -19.62 -25.56 16.37
CA SER A 652 -20.35 -25.19 15.18
C SER A 652 -20.77 -26.41 14.32
N PRO A 653 -21.68 -26.20 13.36
CA PRO A 653 -22.05 -27.26 12.38
C PRO A 653 -20.89 -27.72 11.49
N ASN A 654 -19.81 -26.93 11.39
CA ASN A 654 -18.60 -27.27 10.63
C ASN A 654 -17.35 -27.13 11.50
N PRO A 655 -16.99 -28.15 12.29
CA PRO A 655 -15.81 -28.13 13.14
C PRO A 655 -14.47 -28.18 12.36
N ASN A 656 -14.52 -28.28 11.02
CA ASN A 656 -13.32 -28.29 10.17
C ASN A 656 -12.89 -26.89 9.70
N ILE A 657 -13.60 -25.84 10.03
CA ILE A 657 -13.19 -24.46 9.75
C ILE A 657 -11.83 -24.21 10.37
N LYS A 658 -10.94 -23.54 9.61
CA LYS A 658 -9.66 -23.09 10.09
C LYS A 658 -9.57 -21.56 10.04
N LEU A 659 -8.66 -20.99 10.83
CA LEU A 659 -8.35 -19.58 10.77
C LEU A 659 -7.32 -19.30 9.70
N PHE A 660 -7.58 -18.26 8.94
CA PHE A 660 -6.61 -17.59 8.08
C PHE A 660 -6.33 -16.21 8.68
N ILE A 661 -5.12 -16.00 9.17
CA ILE A 661 -4.71 -14.67 9.63
C ILE A 661 -4.25 -13.90 8.40
N SER A 662 -5.20 -13.35 7.68
CA SER A 662 -5.05 -12.84 6.32
C SER A 662 -4.36 -11.49 6.24
N GLU A 663 -4.26 -10.80 7.38
CA GLU A 663 -3.38 -9.64 7.57
C GLU A 663 -2.81 -9.63 8.98
N TRP A 664 -1.50 -9.57 9.10
CA TRP A 664 -0.86 -9.42 10.40
C TRP A 664 0.48 -8.71 10.29
N ASN A 665 0.79 -7.82 11.23
CA ASN A 665 2.11 -7.22 11.41
C ASN A 665 2.17 -6.44 12.73
N LEU A 666 3.38 -5.98 13.07
CA LEU A 666 3.61 -4.95 14.08
C LEU A 666 3.71 -3.57 13.39
N ASN A 667 3.07 -2.57 13.96
CA ASN A 667 3.17 -1.18 13.51
C ASN A 667 4.50 -0.54 13.95
N SER A 668 5.60 -1.03 13.37
CA SER A 668 6.96 -0.56 13.55
C SER A 668 7.82 -0.92 12.33
N ILE A 669 9.05 -0.36 12.27
CA ILE A 669 10.04 -0.63 11.21
C ILE A 669 11.36 -1.18 11.75
N ASP A 670 11.48 -1.28 13.06
CA ASP A 670 12.70 -1.65 13.79
C ASP A 670 12.69 -3.12 14.25
N TRP A 671 13.67 -3.50 15.05
CA TRP A 671 13.87 -4.88 15.50
C TRP A 671 12.65 -5.48 16.23
N ARG A 672 11.80 -4.66 16.83
CA ARG A 672 10.55 -5.12 17.45
C ARG A 672 9.67 -5.89 16.47
N THR A 673 9.70 -5.55 15.15
CA THR A 673 8.96 -6.29 14.13
C THR A 673 9.47 -7.72 13.98
N GLY A 674 10.79 -7.94 14.10
CA GLY A 674 11.38 -9.28 14.07
C GLY A 674 11.01 -10.11 15.30
N LEU A 675 11.08 -9.50 16.50
CA LEU A 675 10.66 -10.17 17.75
C LEU A 675 9.17 -10.53 17.71
N PHE A 676 8.32 -9.60 17.26
CA PHE A 676 6.89 -9.86 17.11
C PHE A 676 6.64 -10.99 16.10
N ALA A 677 7.25 -10.94 14.92
CA ALA A 677 7.07 -11.96 13.89
C ALA A 677 7.44 -13.35 14.40
N GLY A 678 8.61 -13.49 15.05
CA GLY A 678 9.02 -14.77 15.63
C GLY A 678 8.07 -15.27 16.73
N GLY A 679 7.67 -14.39 17.65
CA GLY A 679 6.73 -14.74 18.71
C GLY A 679 5.33 -15.09 18.17
N PHE A 680 4.85 -14.36 17.17
CA PHE A 680 3.56 -14.60 16.52
C PHE A 680 3.57 -15.93 15.77
N LEU A 681 4.60 -16.21 14.97
CA LEU A 681 4.72 -17.46 14.25
C LEU A 681 4.87 -18.66 15.19
N ASN A 682 5.67 -18.53 16.28
CA ASN A 682 5.75 -19.58 17.31
C ASN A 682 4.37 -19.89 17.90
N MET A 683 3.60 -18.85 18.22
CA MET A 683 2.25 -19.01 18.76
C MET A 683 1.33 -19.68 17.73
N CYS A 684 1.35 -19.25 16.47
CA CYS A 684 0.51 -19.85 15.41
C CYS A 684 0.85 -21.31 15.16
N GLU A 685 2.14 -21.68 15.14
CA GLU A 685 2.59 -23.07 14.97
C GLU A 685 2.08 -24.00 16.08
N GLN A 686 1.72 -23.48 17.25
CA GLN A 686 1.15 -24.24 18.37
C GLN A 686 -0.38 -24.36 18.35
N LYS A 687 -1.06 -23.75 17.36
CA LYS A 687 -2.53 -23.71 17.30
C LYS A 687 -3.09 -24.51 16.13
N ASP A 688 -3.73 -25.65 16.40
CA ASP A 688 -4.36 -26.49 15.35
C ASP A 688 -5.44 -25.75 14.54
N VAL A 689 -6.05 -24.72 15.13
CA VAL A 689 -7.09 -23.94 14.47
C VAL A 689 -6.51 -22.99 13.41
N VAL A 690 -5.25 -22.56 13.52
CA VAL A 690 -4.59 -21.67 12.57
C VAL A 690 -3.96 -22.50 11.45
N ALA A 691 -4.41 -22.30 10.22
CA ALA A 691 -3.88 -23.02 9.06
C ALA A 691 -3.14 -22.08 8.10
N MET A 692 -3.53 -20.80 8.02
CA MET A 692 -2.99 -19.89 7.02
C MET A 692 -2.61 -18.56 7.67
N GLY A 693 -1.57 -17.94 7.12
CA GLY A 693 -1.15 -16.59 7.50
C GLY A 693 -0.77 -15.77 6.27
N ALA A 694 -1.01 -14.48 6.28
CA ALA A 694 -0.50 -13.54 5.29
C ALA A 694 -0.07 -12.25 5.99
N ALA A 695 1.24 -11.99 6.00
CA ALA A 695 1.76 -10.78 6.59
C ALA A 695 1.50 -9.56 5.68
N ALA A 696 1.32 -8.39 6.27
CA ALA A 696 1.12 -7.12 5.60
C ALA A 696 1.89 -6.01 6.35
N LEU A 697 2.56 -5.09 5.69
CA LEU A 697 2.65 -4.86 4.26
C LEU A 697 3.77 -5.73 3.64
N PHE A 698 3.55 -6.27 2.45
CA PHE A 698 4.53 -7.14 1.81
C PHE A 698 5.67 -6.35 1.15
N ILE A 699 5.33 -5.52 0.19
CA ILE A 699 6.29 -4.77 -0.64
C ILE A 699 5.89 -3.29 -0.63
N ARG A 700 6.88 -2.42 -0.45
CA ARG A 700 6.68 -0.97 -0.40
C ARG A 700 7.77 -0.22 -1.12
N ARG A 701 7.39 0.79 -1.91
CA ARG A 701 8.34 1.79 -2.41
C ARG A 701 8.68 2.78 -1.29
N THR A 702 9.96 3.07 -1.07
CA THR A 702 10.45 3.82 0.11
C THR A 702 9.97 5.27 0.19
N ASP A 703 9.61 5.86 -0.95
CA ASP A 703 9.05 7.22 -1.03
C ASP A 703 7.52 7.26 -0.86
N SER A 704 6.88 6.12 -0.54
CA SER A 704 5.46 6.09 -0.22
C SER A 704 5.15 6.89 1.04
N PRO A 705 4.04 7.63 1.08
CA PRO A 705 3.80 8.63 2.12
C PRO A 705 3.48 8.05 3.50
N ASP A 706 2.94 6.85 3.56
CA ASP A 706 2.50 6.21 4.80
C ASP A 706 2.65 4.68 4.74
N TRP A 707 2.22 4.00 5.81
CA TRP A 707 2.27 2.55 6.03
C TRP A 707 3.63 1.93 5.67
N ASN A 708 4.60 2.14 6.53
CA ASN A 708 6.02 1.92 6.25
C ASN A 708 6.60 0.61 6.81
N ASN A 709 5.80 -0.29 7.37
CA ASN A 709 6.25 -1.53 8.04
C ASN A 709 6.35 -2.74 7.10
N ALA A 710 6.72 -2.51 5.83
CA ALA A 710 6.80 -3.56 4.82
C ALA A 710 7.98 -4.52 5.04
N PHE A 711 7.80 -5.75 4.61
CA PHE A 711 8.83 -6.80 4.57
C PHE A 711 9.95 -6.43 3.60
N ILE A 712 9.61 -6.00 2.38
CA ILE A 712 10.54 -5.60 1.32
C ILE A 712 10.32 -4.13 1.00
N ASN A 713 11.39 -3.35 1.10
CA ASN A 713 11.37 -1.91 0.84
C ASN A 713 12.30 -1.61 -0.34
N PHE A 714 11.79 -0.97 -1.39
CA PHE A 714 12.53 -0.73 -2.60
C PHE A 714 12.44 0.72 -3.09
N ASP A 715 13.40 1.14 -3.90
CA ASP A 715 13.32 2.33 -4.73
C ASP A 715 13.54 1.96 -6.22
N TYR A 716 13.74 2.94 -7.08
CA TYR A 716 14.00 2.68 -8.50
C TYR A 716 15.33 1.96 -8.76
N LYS A 717 16.21 1.86 -7.78
CA LYS A 717 17.61 1.44 -7.89
C LYS A 717 17.93 0.16 -7.14
N ASP A 718 17.37 0.01 -5.96
CA ASP A 718 17.78 -1.01 -5.00
C ASP A 718 16.65 -1.37 -4.02
N LEU A 719 16.89 -2.31 -3.12
CA LEU A 719 15.99 -2.70 -2.05
C LEU A 719 16.73 -3.07 -0.76
N PHE A 720 16.01 -3.04 0.35
CA PHE A 720 16.40 -3.69 1.60
C PHE A 720 15.22 -4.45 2.20
N VAL A 721 15.51 -5.44 3.03
CA VAL A 721 14.51 -6.24 3.76
C VAL A 721 14.45 -5.81 5.21
N ALA A 722 13.25 -5.82 5.78
CA ALA A 722 13.03 -5.45 7.18
C ALA A 722 13.26 -6.63 8.15
N PRO A 723 13.36 -6.39 9.47
CA PRO A 723 13.61 -7.45 10.46
C PRO A 723 12.51 -8.54 10.49
N ASN A 724 11.24 -8.18 10.24
CA ASN A 724 10.14 -9.15 10.13
C ASN A 724 10.35 -10.13 8.95
N TYR A 725 10.85 -9.65 7.80
CA TYR A 725 11.26 -10.50 6.69
C TYR A 725 12.33 -11.50 7.14
N GLN A 726 13.41 -11.00 7.77
CA GLN A 726 14.56 -11.82 8.15
C GLN A 726 14.18 -12.94 9.11
N VAL A 727 13.37 -12.64 10.11
CA VAL A 727 12.90 -13.64 11.08
C VAL A 727 11.92 -14.62 10.41
N THR A 728 10.98 -14.14 9.60
CA THR A 728 10.04 -15.01 8.88
C THR A 728 10.78 -15.98 7.95
N ASN A 729 11.79 -15.48 7.22
CA ASN A 729 12.64 -16.32 6.37
C ASN A 729 13.38 -17.40 7.18
N LEU A 730 14.05 -17.02 8.28
CA LEU A 730 14.74 -17.96 9.16
C LEU A 730 13.79 -19.03 9.72
N TRP A 731 12.54 -18.63 10.07
CA TRP A 731 11.50 -19.56 10.53
C TRP A 731 11.07 -20.53 9.44
N TYR A 732 10.87 -20.04 8.22
CA TYR A 732 10.48 -20.87 7.09
C TYR A 732 11.59 -21.82 6.63
N ASP A 733 12.84 -21.38 6.55
CA ASP A 733 14.00 -22.23 6.21
C ASP A 733 14.18 -23.38 7.21
N ASN A 734 13.61 -23.22 8.41
CA ASN A 734 13.56 -24.23 9.45
C ASN A 734 12.12 -24.72 9.72
N TYR A 735 11.25 -24.65 8.71
CA TYR A 735 9.90 -25.19 8.80
C TYR A 735 9.91 -26.71 8.79
N SER A 736 9.03 -27.29 9.58
CA SER A 736 8.58 -28.67 9.43
C SER A 736 7.13 -28.80 9.85
N ARG A 737 6.42 -29.69 9.19
CA ARG A 737 5.02 -29.97 9.53
C ARG A 737 4.82 -30.66 10.87
N TYR A 738 5.83 -31.34 11.41
CA TYR A 738 5.69 -32.21 12.57
C TYR A 738 5.95 -31.45 13.87
N ARG A 739 4.87 -30.91 14.46
CA ARG A 739 4.93 -30.21 15.74
C ARG A 739 5.25 -31.18 16.89
N LEU A 740 6.09 -30.75 17.82
CA LEU A 740 6.38 -31.46 19.06
C LEU A 740 5.76 -30.74 20.26
N SER A 741 5.31 -31.54 21.27
CA SER A 741 4.90 -30.98 22.56
C SER A 741 6.13 -30.70 23.42
N TYR A 742 5.98 -29.69 24.28
CA TYR A 742 7.03 -29.32 25.26
C TYR A 742 6.41 -28.79 26.55
N THR A 743 7.21 -28.78 27.61
CA THR A 743 6.93 -28.03 28.84
C THR A 743 7.95 -26.91 28.98
N LEU A 744 7.51 -25.78 29.50
CA LEU A 744 8.28 -24.55 29.66
C LEU A 744 7.94 -23.97 31.03
N ASP A 745 8.96 -23.64 31.85
CA ASP A 745 8.77 -23.11 33.20
C ASP A 745 8.85 -21.57 33.29
N SER A 746 8.85 -20.89 32.16
CA SER A 746 8.87 -19.42 32.06
C SER A 746 7.91 -18.90 31.04
N GLU A 747 7.25 -17.79 31.30
CA GLU A 747 6.43 -17.05 30.30
C GLU A 747 7.22 -15.96 29.58
N ASP A 748 8.48 -15.72 29.97
CA ASP A 748 9.31 -14.64 29.43
C ASP A 748 9.89 -14.98 28.03
N VAL A 749 9.95 -16.25 27.67
CA VAL A 749 10.52 -16.74 26.39
C VAL A 749 9.45 -17.43 25.57
N SER A 750 9.36 -17.10 24.27
CA SER A 750 8.48 -17.79 23.33
C SER A 750 9.20 -18.97 22.67
N VAL A 751 8.56 -20.13 22.63
CA VAL A 751 9.11 -21.37 22.10
C VAL A 751 8.15 -22.00 21.10
N ALA A 752 8.69 -22.56 20.01
CA ALA A 752 8.03 -23.56 19.21
C ALA A 752 8.99 -24.71 18.92
N ALA A 753 8.49 -25.94 18.92
CA ALA A 753 9.30 -27.12 18.69
C ALA A 753 8.66 -28.00 17.58
N SER A 754 9.50 -28.47 16.68
CA SER A 754 9.12 -29.39 15.60
C SER A 754 10.22 -30.43 15.33
N MET A 755 9.87 -31.46 14.57
CA MET A 755 10.79 -32.51 14.12
C MET A 755 10.93 -32.37 12.59
N SER A 756 12.17 -32.44 12.08
CA SER A 756 12.42 -32.42 10.62
C SER A 756 11.62 -33.49 9.87
N GLU A 757 11.35 -33.23 8.58
CA GLU A 757 10.58 -34.19 7.73
C GLU A 757 11.13 -35.60 7.70
N ASP A 758 12.45 -35.75 7.75
CA ASP A 758 13.17 -37.05 7.78
C ASP A 758 13.31 -37.62 9.20
N GLY A 759 12.79 -36.90 10.22
CA GLY A 759 12.85 -37.34 11.61
C GLY A 759 14.22 -37.29 12.28
N ARG A 760 15.23 -36.64 11.64
CA ARG A 760 16.62 -36.64 12.13
C ARG A 760 16.96 -35.51 13.05
N ASP A 761 16.26 -34.41 12.95
CA ASP A 761 16.51 -33.18 13.72
C ASP A 761 15.30 -32.78 14.56
N VAL A 762 15.58 -32.31 15.76
CA VAL A 762 14.65 -31.48 16.53
C VAL A 762 14.95 -30.03 16.24
N ILE A 763 13.94 -29.27 15.87
CA ILE A 763 14.02 -27.84 15.52
C ILE A 763 13.32 -27.08 16.64
N VAL A 764 14.02 -26.12 17.24
CA VAL A 764 13.49 -25.29 18.33
C VAL A 764 13.64 -23.83 17.95
N LYS A 765 12.50 -23.14 17.82
CA LYS A 765 12.39 -21.72 17.52
C LYS A 765 12.22 -20.96 18.83
N LEU A 766 13.06 -19.98 19.08
CA LEU A 766 13.20 -19.29 20.36
C LEU A 766 13.12 -17.78 20.16
N VAL A 767 12.31 -17.10 20.97
CA VAL A 767 12.28 -15.63 21.03
C VAL A 767 12.38 -15.16 22.46
N ASN A 768 13.35 -14.31 22.75
CA ASN A 768 13.47 -13.55 23.99
C ASN A 768 13.11 -12.08 23.72
N PRO A 769 11.86 -11.66 23.99
CA PRO A 769 11.44 -10.28 23.77
C PRO A 769 11.83 -9.34 24.93
N THR A 770 12.56 -9.81 25.94
CA THR A 770 12.85 -9.07 27.19
C THR A 770 14.26 -8.50 27.21
N GLU A 771 14.51 -7.60 28.15
CA GLU A 771 15.82 -7.03 28.45
C GLU A 771 16.74 -7.96 29.26
N ASN A 772 16.24 -9.13 29.71
CA ASN A 772 17.00 -10.07 30.53
C ASN A 772 17.71 -11.12 29.66
N SER A 773 18.83 -11.63 30.15
CA SER A 773 19.48 -12.83 29.63
C SER A 773 18.94 -14.07 30.32
N TYR A 774 18.83 -15.19 29.61
CA TYR A 774 18.34 -16.46 30.11
C TYR A 774 19.33 -17.58 29.84
N SER A 775 19.53 -18.49 30.78
CA SER A 775 20.20 -19.77 30.54
C SER A 775 19.14 -20.82 30.27
N LEU A 776 18.94 -21.13 29.00
CA LEU A 776 17.96 -22.12 28.53
C LEU A 776 18.55 -23.52 28.64
N LYS A 777 17.89 -24.42 29.39
CA LYS A 777 18.26 -25.82 29.56
C LYS A 777 17.23 -26.71 28.85
N LEU A 778 17.61 -27.24 27.69
CA LEU A 778 16.74 -28.07 26.86
C LEU A 778 17.03 -29.54 27.11
N LYS A 779 15.94 -30.31 27.32
CA LYS A 779 15.97 -31.77 27.54
C LYS A 779 15.07 -32.46 26.56
N GLY A 780 15.51 -33.61 26.04
CA GLY A 780 14.75 -34.45 25.11
C GLY A 780 15.53 -35.73 24.79
N GLU A 781 14.92 -36.60 23.97
CA GLU A 781 15.61 -37.82 23.48
C GLU A 781 16.34 -37.52 22.18
N TRP A 782 17.56 -36.97 22.29
CA TRP A 782 18.44 -36.62 21.18
C TRP A 782 19.88 -37.04 21.41
N ASN A 783 20.71 -36.91 20.39
CA ASN A 783 22.15 -37.11 20.48
C ASN A 783 22.86 -35.75 20.28
N ALA A 784 22.81 -34.90 21.31
CA ALA A 784 23.38 -33.57 21.23
C ALA A 784 24.91 -33.55 21.03
N ALA A 785 25.62 -34.71 21.25
CA ALA A 785 27.05 -34.80 21.01
C ALA A 785 27.41 -34.74 19.50
N ASP A 786 26.46 -35.00 18.59
CA ASP A 786 26.65 -34.90 17.14
C ASP A 786 26.55 -33.46 16.60
N GLY A 787 26.36 -32.51 17.48
CA GLY A 787 26.36 -31.07 17.19
C GLY A 787 24.99 -30.39 17.40
N VAL A 788 25.07 -29.19 17.90
CA VAL A 788 23.94 -28.29 18.05
C VAL A 788 24.29 -26.95 17.44
N ASN A 789 23.46 -26.45 16.53
CA ASN A 789 23.65 -25.15 15.90
C ASN A 789 22.50 -24.22 16.33
N TYR A 790 22.83 -22.95 16.55
CA TYR A 790 21.87 -21.90 16.83
C TYR A 790 22.14 -20.71 15.96
N ASP A 791 21.20 -20.42 15.06
CA ASP A 791 21.21 -19.27 14.15
C ASP A 791 20.21 -18.24 14.69
N TYR A 792 20.66 -17.00 14.88
CA TYR A 792 19.83 -16.00 15.56
C TYR A 792 20.14 -14.56 15.16
N TYR A 793 19.20 -13.68 15.43
CA TYR A 793 19.34 -12.23 15.36
C TYR A 793 19.27 -11.63 16.75
N ALA A 794 20.17 -10.68 17.06
CA ALA A 794 20.21 -9.95 18.33
C ALA A 794 20.98 -8.62 18.16
N PRO A 795 20.39 -7.60 17.54
CA PRO A 795 21.12 -6.34 17.28
C PRO A 795 21.43 -5.53 18.56
N GLY A 796 20.89 -5.93 19.71
CA GLY A 796 21.16 -5.30 21.00
C GLY A 796 20.30 -4.08 21.32
N ASP A 797 19.79 -3.39 20.33
CA ASP A 797 18.88 -2.24 20.48
C ASP A 797 17.58 -2.51 19.71
N LEU A 798 16.46 -2.37 20.42
CA LEU A 798 15.11 -2.54 19.87
C LEU A 798 14.82 -1.61 18.67
N MET A 799 15.46 -0.45 18.62
CA MET A 799 15.25 0.55 17.56
C MET A 799 16.12 0.31 16.33
N THR A 800 16.96 -0.72 16.33
CA THR A 800 17.77 -1.08 15.16
C THR A 800 16.87 -1.48 13.98
N ALA A 801 17.08 -0.83 12.84
CA ALA A 801 16.34 -1.08 11.61
C ALA A 801 17.28 -1.16 10.41
N ASN A 802 16.97 -2.05 9.47
CA ASN A 802 17.61 -2.04 8.15
C ASN A 802 17.13 -0.82 7.33
N SER A 803 17.97 -0.34 6.43
CA SER A 803 17.69 0.79 5.55
C SER A 803 18.46 0.66 4.23
N MET A 804 18.20 1.55 3.26
CA MET A 804 19.01 1.60 2.03
C MET A 804 20.51 1.83 2.31
N ASP A 805 20.84 2.66 3.31
CA ASP A 805 22.22 2.96 3.67
C ASP A 805 22.89 1.84 4.48
N ASN A 806 22.11 1.06 5.21
CA ASN A 806 22.59 -0.07 6.02
C ASN A 806 21.60 -1.24 5.99
N LYS A 807 21.74 -2.09 4.98
CA LYS A 807 20.84 -3.23 4.75
C LYS A 807 20.99 -4.37 5.77
N ASN A 808 22.10 -4.39 6.50
CA ASN A 808 22.47 -5.43 7.45
C ASN A 808 22.68 -4.88 8.88
N ALA A 809 21.94 -3.83 9.24
CA ALA A 809 21.96 -3.35 10.64
C ALA A 809 21.51 -4.45 11.60
N VAL A 810 20.56 -5.29 11.18
CA VAL A 810 20.15 -6.53 11.82
C VAL A 810 20.81 -7.69 11.08
N ALA A 811 21.88 -8.25 11.65
CA ALA A 811 22.68 -9.31 11.02
C ALA A 811 22.44 -10.67 11.65
N LEU A 812 22.46 -11.73 10.85
CA LEU A 812 22.39 -13.12 11.31
C LEU A 812 23.69 -13.46 12.06
N MET A 813 23.54 -14.09 13.21
CA MET A 813 24.59 -14.54 14.09
C MET A 813 24.51 -16.06 14.29
N HIS A 814 25.62 -16.69 14.63
CA HIS A 814 25.72 -18.11 14.85
C HIS A 814 26.34 -18.39 16.21
N ALA A 815 25.81 -19.39 16.93
CA ALA A 815 26.36 -19.86 18.19
C ALA A 815 26.29 -21.40 18.26
N THR A 816 27.17 -21.96 19.07
CA THR A 816 27.15 -23.39 19.39
C THR A 816 26.82 -23.52 20.88
N PRO A 817 25.59 -23.96 21.21
CA PRO A 817 25.19 -24.22 22.60
C PRO A 817 26.09 -25.27 23.24
N SER A 818 26.26 -25.18 24.55
CA SER A 818 27.02 -26.19 25.33
C SER A 818 26.15 -27.43 25.57
N VAL A 819 26.83 -28.61 25.63
CA VAL A 819 26.16 -29.88 25.87
C VAL A 819 26.83 -30.60 27.03
N SER A 820 26.05 -30.96 28.04
CA SER A 820 26.49 -31.78 29.18
C SER A 820 25.39 -32.75 29.59
N ASP A 821 25.69 -34.01 29.77
CA ASP A 821 24.74 -35.05 30.17
C ASP A 821 23.45 -35.06 29.25
N ASN A 822 23.65 -34.82 27.97
CA ASN A 822 22.57 -34.69 26.96
C ASN A 822 21.60 -33.54 27.21
N VAL A 823 21.91 -32.59 28.07
CA VAL A 823 21.21 -31.30 28.23
C VAL A 823 21.91 -30.28 27.36
N VAL A 824 21.13 -29.64 26.48
CA VAL A 824 21.60 -28.49 25.67
C VAL A 824 21.39 -27.22 26.48
N THR A 825 22.48 -26.46 26.70
CA THR A 825 22.39 -25.16 27.36
C THR A 825 22.73 -24.04 26.39
N LEU A 826 21.80 -23.11 26.24
CA LEU A 826 21.93 -21.89 25.43
C LEU A 826 21.87 -20.65 26.34
N GLU A 827 22.91 -19.83 26.25
CA GLU A 827 22.88 -18.48 26.80
C GLU A 827 22.14 -17.55 25.84
N MET A 828 20.86 -17.33 26.12
CA MET A 828 20.00 -16.52 25.30
C MET A 828 20.08 -15.04 25.68
N VAL A 829 20.60 -14.21 24.79
CA VAL A 829 20.81 -12.78 25.04
C VAL A 829 19.48 -11.99 24.95
N PRO A 830 19.43 -10.79 25.54
CA PRO A 830 18.26 -9.92 25.43
C PRO A 830 17.84 -9.64 23.99
N TYR A 831 16.55 -9.47 23.79
CA TYR A 831 15.96 -9.06 22.51
C TYR A 831 16.44 -9.88 21.32
N SER A 832 16.38 -11.20 21.45
CA SER A 832 16.87 -12.14 20.43
C SER A 832 15.79 -13.06 19.89
N ALA A 833 15.94 -13.44 18.63
CA ALA A 833 15.10 -14.42 17.96
C ALA A 833 15.97 -15.36 17.11
N GLY A 834 15.77 -16.67 17.25
CA GLY A 834 16.63 -17.62 16.55
C GLY A 834 16.09 -19.06 16.52
N VAL A 835 16.77 -19.90 15.76
CA VAL A 835 16.42 -21.31 15.55
C VAL A 835 17.57 -22.20 15.92
N MET A 836 17.28 -23.21 16.73
CA MET A 836 18.23 -24.25 17.13
C MET A 836 17.89 -25.57 16.43
N ARG A 837 18.91 -26.25 15.94
CA ARG A 837 18.80 -27.62 15.43
C ARG A 837 19.62 -28.57 16.28
N ILE A 838 18.99 -29.66 16.71
CA ILE A 838 19.60 -30.70 17.56
C ILE A 838 19.39 -32.03 16.85
N LYS A 839 20.47 -32.82 16.69
CA LYS A 839 20.36 -34.15 16.09
C LYS A 839 19.56 -35.09 17.01
N ARG A 840 18.53 -35.71 16.47
CA ARG A 840 17.73 -36.73 17.16
C ARG A 840 18.51 -38.07 17.24
N LYS A 841 18.19 -38.88 18.28
CA LYS A 841 18.75 -40.25 18.39
C LYS A 841 18.28 -41.14 17.27
#